data_e6fc1274de87265d56188e1d36b33f4c
#
_entry.id   e6fc1274de87265d56188e1d36b33f4c
#
_cell.length_a   1.000
_cell.length_b   1.000
_cell.length_c   1.000
_cell.angle_alpha   90.00
_cell.angle_beta   90.00
_cell.angle_gamma   90.00
#
_symmetry.space_group_name_H-M   'P 1'
#
loop_
_entity.id
_entity.type
_entity.pdbx_description
1 polymer ?
#
loop_
_entity_poly.entity_id
_entity_poly.type
_entity_poly.pdbx_seq_one_letter_code
_entity_poly.pdbx_strand_id
1 'polypeptide(L)'
;MPERPTTGSVPPLGELFPFPLDPFQLEAIDALNIGHSVVVSAPTGSGKTLVGEYAIYRALAHGRKVFYTTPLKALSNQKLRDFRLQFGAENVGLLTGDLSLNREARIVVMTTEIFRNMLYAEIDREADDPLHDVEAVVLDECHYMNDSQRGTVWEESIIHCPPPVQLVALSATVANAGQLTDWIERVHGPSRLVFSDYRPVPLAFSFCSAKGLHPLLNDEGTGLHPNCKVWRPPKTTRRKGPKEARPPQPEAPPIGFVVAQMAEREMLPAIYFIFSRRGCDKSVRDLGKVCLVNPSEQARIRARLDAFVAATPEAVREGHADPLLRGIAAHHAGVLPAWKELIEELFQQGLIKVVFATETLAAGINMPARTTVISALSKRTERGHRPLMGSEFLQMAGRAGRRGLDSQGYVVTVQSRFEGVREAGALATSPADPLVSQFTPSYGMVLNLLQRYDLAKAKELVERSFGRYLATLDLADDEDRIAELSAQLASLESSGGDVPWDDFEDYEKDRGRLREERRLLRILQQQAEETLAHELTLALQFASEGTLVSVKAPQLRGRVTPAVVVEKVQGSGQFPLLLCLTDENVWILLPCSAVVSLHAELSCLQVSQLEPPELRHGGELRHGNQESGGLALAVASMARRHDMHTPRYDLAGEVQAQDLLV
;
A
#
# COMPACT_ATOMS: atom_id res chain seq x y z
N MET A 1 -35.01 8.10 -38.05
CA MET A 1 -33.58 7.83 -37.83
C MET A 1 -32.86 9.16 -38.00
N PRO A 2 -32.29 9.75 -36.94
CA PRO A 2 -31.41 10.89 -37.12
C PRO A 2 -30.09 10.41 -37.69
N GLU A 3 -29.57 11.07 -38.68
CA GLU A 3 -28.31 10.84 -39.36
C GLU A 3 -27.18 10.80 -38.31
N ARG A 4 -26.37 9.72 -38.34
CA ARG A 4 -25.14 9.65 -37.57
C ARG A 4 -24.23 10.82 -38.00
N PRO A 5 -23.68 11.62 -37.03
CA PRO A 5 -22.71 12.63 -37.41
C PRO A 5 -21.51 11.93 -38.06
N THR A 6 -21.10 12.46 -39.19
CA THR A 6 -19.90 12.04 -39.93
C THR A 6 -18.72 11.96 -39.01
N THR A 7 -18.12 10.76 -38.88
CA THR A 7 -16.89 10.48 -38.13
C THR A 7 -15.79 11.42 -38.62
N GLY A 8 -15.44 12.41 -37.82
CA GLY A 8 -14.26 13.24 -38.04
C GLY A 8 -12.99 12.39 -37.89
N SER A 9 -12.02 12.60 -38.76
CA SER A 9 -10.69 12.00 -38.56
C SER A 9 -10.03 12.60 -37.32
N VAL A 10 -9.31 11.76 -36.53
CA VAL A 10 -8.50 12.26 -35.43
C VAL A 10 -7.47 13.24 -35.97
N PRO A 11 -7.30 14.44 -35.36
CA PRO A 11 -6.29 15.40 -35.82
C PRO A 11 -4.87 14.77 -35.77
N PRO A 12 -3.96 15.22 -36.65
CA PRO A 12 -2.57 14.75 -36.64
C PRO A 12 -1.91 14.94 -35.28
N LEU A 13 -1.05 14.00 -34.87
CA LEU A 13 -0.38 14.02 -33.53
C LEU A 13 0.36 15.34 -33.26
N GLY A 14 0.96 15.95 -34.31
CA GLY A 14 1.66 17.23 -34.17
C GLY A 14 0.76 18.43 -33.87
N GLU A 15 -0.56 18.34 -34.19
CA GLU A 15 -1.55 19.35 -33.83
C GLU A 15 -2.08 19.12 -32.39
N LEU A 16 -2.20 17.86 -31.98
CA LEU A 16 -2.64 17.48 -30.61
C LEU A 16 -1.56 17.75 -29.58
N PHE A 17 -0.31 17.45 -29.92
CA PHE A 17 0.83 17.52 -29.00
C PHE A 17 1.98 18.33 -29.65
N PRO A 18 2.22 19.59 -29.22
CA PRO A 18 3.21 20.48 -29.83
C PRO A 18 4.65 20.16 -29.40
N PHE A 19 4.95 18.90 -29.12
CA PHE A 19 6.28 18.40 -28.69
C PHE A 19 6.47 16.97 -29.20
N PRO A 20 7.73 16.49 -29.34
CA PRO A 20 7.99 15.12 -29.77
C PRO A 20 7.50 14.12 -28.72
N LEU A 21 6.82 13.07 -29.20
CA LEU A 21 6.33 11.98 -28.36
C LEU A 21 7.46 10.96 -28.12
N ASP A 22 7.45 10.37 -26.93
CA ASP A 22 8.36 9.27 -26.60
C ASP A 22 7.95 7.97 -27.35
N PRO A 23 8.89 7.06 -27.66
CA PRO A 23 8.58 5.82 -28.41
C PRO A 23 7.43 5.01 -27.81
N PHE A 24 7.37 4.86 -26.47
CA PHE A 24 6.31 4.13 -25.82
C PHE A 24 4.93 4.78 -25.98
N GLN A 25 4.88 6.13 -26.07
CA GLN A 25 3.64 6.86 -26.31
C GLN A 25 3.11 6.59 -27.72
N LEU A 26 4.00 6.59 -28.71
CA LEU A 26 3.67 6.25 -30.09
C LEU A 26 3.17 4.80 -30.21
N GLU A 27 3.87 3.85 -29.59
CA GLU A 27 3.48 2.44 -29.57
C GLU A 27 2.08 2.24 -28.95
N ALA A 28 1.78 2.94 -27.85
CA ALA A 28 0.47 2.89 -27.21
C ALA A 28 -0.64 3.48 -28.11
N ILE A 29 -0.35 4.59 -28.77
CA ILE A 29 -1.27 5.23 -29.72
C ILE A 29 -1.57 4.31 -30.90
N ASP A 30 -0.55 3.68 -31.47
CA ASP A 30 -0.71 2.74 -32.58
C ASP A 30 -1.57 1.54 -32.17
N ALA A 31 -1.34 0.99 -30.98
CA ALA A 31 -2.13 -0.12 -30.44
C ALA A 31 -3.62 0.29 -30.26
N LEU A 32 -3.89 1.47 -29.74
CA LEU A 32 -5.25 1.99 -29.62
C LEU A 32 -5.93 2.16 -30.99
N ASN A 33 -5.19 2.61 -32.01
CA ASN A 33 -5.73 2.85 -33.34
C ASN A 33 -6.13 1.58 -34.08
N ILE A 34 -5.45 0.46 -33.82
CA ILE A 34 -5.81 -0.86 -34.36
C ILE A 34 -6.90 -1.57 -33.55
N GLY A 35 -7.43 -0.94 -32.50
CA GLY A 35 -8.54 -1.47 -31.70
C GLY A 35 -8.12 -2.29 -30.48
N HIS A 36 -6.85 -2.35 -30.13
CA HIS A 36 -6.38 -3.07 -28.94
C HIS A 36 -6.52 -2.24 -27.66
N SER A 37 -6.82 -2.88 -26.57
CA SER A 37 -6.60 -2.33 -25.23
C SER A 37 -5.09 -2.21 -24.97
N VAL A 38 -4.68 -1.30 -24.07
CA VAL A 38 -3.26 -1.10 -23.78
C VAL A 38 -2.99 -1.12 -22.29
N VAL A 39 -1.91 -1.77 -21.91
CA VAL A 39 -1.32 -1.70 -20.57
C VAL A 39 0.00 -0.95 -20.67
N VAL A 40 0.03 0.28 -20.17
CA VAL A 40 1.22 1.13 -20.19
C VAL A 40 1.91 1.03 -18.84
N SER A 41 3.06 0.38 -18.81
CA SER A 41 3.91 0.24 -17.63
C SER A 41 5.17 1.10 -17.81
N ALA A 42 5.23 2.25 -17.15
CA ALA A 42 6.35 3.18 -17.28
C ALA A 42 6.56 3.97 -15.98
N PRO A 43 7.78 4.51 -15.71
CA PRO A 43 8.08 5.24 -14.48
C PRO A 43 7.14 6.43 -14.24
N THR A 44 6.96 6.79 -12.97
CA THR A 44 6.22 8.01 -12.62
C THR A 44 6.95 9.24 -13.18
N GLY A 45 6.20 10.14 -13.83
CA GLY A 45 6.76 11.32 -14.49
C GLY A 45 7.26 11.10 -15.93
N SER A 46 7.06 9.91 -16.51
CA SER A 46 7.38 9.64 -17.94
C SER A 46 6.37 10.23 -18.93
N GLY A 47 5.19 10.66 -18.49
CA GLY A 47 4.16 11.22 -19.36
C GLY A 47 3.11 10.20 -19.85
N LYS A 48 2.83 9.14 -19.06
CA LYS A 48 1.78 8.14 -19.37
C LYS A 48 0.40 8.72 -19.58
N THR A 49 0.05 9.80 -18.88
CA THR A 49 -1.24 10.49 -18.99
C THR A 49 -1.59 10.87 -20.43
N LEU A 50 -0.58 11.19 -21.25
CA LEU A 50 -0.77 11.54 -22.67
C LEU A 50 -1.48 10.43 -23.45
N VAL A 51 -1.24 9.16 -23.14
CA VAL A 51 -1.94 8.04 -23.79
C VAL A 51 -3.44 8.08 -23.47
N GLY A 52 -3.80 8.39 -22.21
CA GLY A 52 -5.20 8.60 -21.83
C GLY A 52 -5.81 9.85 -22.50
N GLU A 53 -5.04 10.94 -22.63
CA GLU A 53 -5.48 12.14 -23.36
C GLU A 53 -5.70 11.86 -24.85
N TYR A 54 -4.84 11.03 -25.45
CA TYR A 54 -5.05 10.60 -26.83
C TYR A 54 -6.35 9.81 -27.00
N ALA A 55 -6.64 8.89 -26.08
CA ALA A 55 -7.91 8.16 -26.08
C ALA A 55 -9.12 9.13 -26.00
N ILE A 56 -9.00 10.22 -25.23
CA ILE A 56 -10.03 11.28 -25.19
C ILE A 56 -10.17 11.97 -26.55
N TYR A 57 -9.07 12.44 -27.14
CA TYR A 57 -9.11 13.10 -28.46
C TYR A 57 -9.75 12.22 -29.51
N ARG A 58 -9.40 10.93 -29.52
CA ARG A 58 -9.93 9.96 -30.47
C ARG A 58 -11.43 9.75 -30.28
N ALA A 59 -11.90 9.55 -29.08
CA ALA A 59 -13.32 9.36 -28.80
C ALA A 59 -14.15 10.61 -29.16
N LEU A 60 -13.64 11.80 -28.85
CA LEU A 60 -14.29 13.06 -29.25
C LEU A 60 -14.40 13.19 -30.77
N ALA A 61 -13.35 12.82 -31.52
CA ALA A 61 -13.37 12.81 -32.99
C ALA A 61 -14.41 11.82 -33.54
N HIS A 62 -14.61 10.69 -32.86
CA HIS A 62 -15.63 9.71 -33.22
C HIS A 62 -17.05 10.04 -32.69
N GLY A 63 -17.20 11.16 -31.97
CA GLY A 63 -18.47 11.55 -31.35
C GLY A 63 -18.90 10.65 -30.19
N ARG A 64 -17.96 9.92 -29.57
CA ARG A 64 -18.19 8.96 -28.47
C ARG A 64 -17.75 9.51 -27.12
N LYS A 65 -18.06 8.78 -26.05
CA LYS A 65 -17.70 9.12 -24.67
C LYS A 65 -16.41 8.40 -24.24
N VAL A 66 -15.70 8.99 -23.26
CA VAL A 66 -14.58 8.36 -22.53
C VAL A 66 -14.81 8.49 -21.05
N PHE A 67 -14.56 7.40 -20.33
CA PHE A 67 -14.48 7.43 -18.87
C PHE A 67 -13.01 7.43 -18.43
N TYR A 68 -12.65 8.40 -17.60
CA TYR A 68 -11.32 8.51 -17.02
C TYR A 68 -11.38 8.21 -15.53
N THR A 69 -10.91 7.03 -15.13
CA THR A 69 -11.01 6.60 -13.74
C THR A 69 -9.71 6.84 -12.99
N THR A 70 -9.82 7.17 -11.70
CA THR A 70 -8.67 7.43 -10.82
C THR A 70 -8.88 6.77 -9.45
N PRO A 71 -7.79 6.44 -8.71
CA PRO A 71 -7.92 5.81 -7.40
C PRO A 71 -8.42 6.73 -6.28
N LEU A 72 -8.34 8.04 -6.46
CA LEU A 72 -8.55 9.01 -5.39
C LEU A 72 -9.39 10.20 -5.87
N LYS A 73 -10.36 10.63 -5.04
CA LYS A 73 -11.18 11.83 -5.30
C LYS A 73 -10.35 13.09 -5.60
N ALA A 74 -9.22 13.28 -4.89
CA ALA A 74 -8.34 14.42 -5.11
C ALA A 74 -7.75 14.43 -6.53
N LEU A 75 -7.38 13.26 -7.04
CA LEU A 75 -6.88 13.10 -8.41
C LEU A 75 -8.00 13.32 -9.44
N SER A 76 -9.22 12.81 -9.17
CA SER A 76 -10.39 13.07 -10.02
C SER A 76 -10.66 14.58 -10.14
N ASN A 77 -10.62 15.32 -9.03
CA ASN A 77 -10.81 16.78 -9.02
C ASN A 77 -9.71 17.51 -9.80
N GLN A 78 -8.46 17.07 -9.69
CA GLN A 78 -7.36 17.64 -10.47
C GLN A 78 -7.55 17.38 -11.96
N LYS A 79 -7.86 16.13 -12.37
CA LYS A 79 -8.12 15.77 -13.76
C LYS A 79 -9.31 16.53 -14.33
N LEU A 80 -10.38 16.75 -13.52
CA LEU A 80 -11.50 17.59 -13.93
C LEU A 80 -11.03 19.01 -14.33
N ARG A 81 -10.17 19.63 -13.50
CA ARG A 81 -9.64 20.98 -13.78
C ARG A 81 -8.78 21.00 -15.05
N ASP A 82 -7.82 20.06 -15.10
CA ASP A 82 -6.89 19.95 -16.22
C ASP A 82 -7.66 19.73 -17.54
N PHE A 83 -8.60 18.79 -17.56
CA PHE A 83 -9.39 18.48 -18.76
C PHE A 83 -10.38 19.57 -19.13
N ARG A 84 -10.97 20.29 -18.17
CA ARG A 84 -11.80 21.46 -18.47
C ARG A 84 -11.04 22.59 -19.14
N LEU A 85 -9.79 22.80 -18.76
CA LEU A 85 -8.91 23.78 -19.42
C LEU A 85 -8.52 23.32 -20.83
N GLN A 86 -8.36 22.02 -21.06
CA GLN A 86 -7.89 21.44 -22.32
C GLN A 86 -9.02 21.18 -23.31
N PHE A 87 -10.17 20.67 -22.85
CA PHE A 87 -11.27 20.20 -23.71
C PHE A 87 -12.56 21.04 -23.60
N GLY A 88 -12.56 22.07 -22.75
CA GLY A 88 -13.76 22.88 -22.49
C GLY A 88 -14.60 22.34 -21.33
N ALA A 89 -15.16 23.25 -20.54
CA ALA A 89 -15.90 22.89 -19.31
C ALA A 89 -17.21 22.13 -19.60
N GLU A 90 -17.82 22.37 -20.74
CA GLU A 90 -19.06 21.75 -21.22
C GLU A 90 -18.85 20.26 -21.56
N ASN A 91 -17.64 19.88 -21.98
CA ASN A 91 -17.33 18.52 -22.42
C ASN A 91 -16.88 17.61 -21.25
N VAL A 92 -16.64 18.17 -20.06
CA VAL A 92 -16.03 17.42 -18.94
C VAL A 92 -16.95 17.39 -17.73
N GLY A 93 -17.27 16.17 -17.30
CA GLY A 93 -18.03 15.86 -16.10
C GLY A 93 -17.19 15.21 -15.01
N LEU A 94 -17.77 15.11 -13.81
CA LEU A 94 -17.15 14.45 -12.64
C LEU A 94 -18.18 13.60 -11.91
N LEU A 95 -17.83 12.36 -11.60
CA LEU A 95 -18.59 11.48 -10.74
C LEU A 95 -17.71 10.95 -9.60
N THR A 96 -18.04 11.36 -8.38
CA THR A 96 -17.42 10.84 -7.15
C THR A 96 -18.52 10.48 -6.16
N GLY A 97 -18.19 9.81 -5.08
CA GLY A 97 -19.18 9.44 -4.05
C GLY A 97 -19.97 10.63 -3.47
N ASP A 98 -19.40 11.85 -3.54
CA ASP A 98 -19.98 13.04 -2.91
C ASP A 98 -20.48 14.06 -3.95
N LEU A 99 -20.04 13.97 -5.20
CA LEU A 99 -20.28 15.00 -6.20
C LEU A 99 -20.56 14.40 -7.57
N SER A 100 -21.61 14.90 -8.21
CA SER A 100 -21.99 14.60 -9.60
C SER A 100 -22.13 15.91 -10.36
N LEU A 101 -21.25 16.14 -11.35
CA LEU A 101 -21.24 17.31 -12.20
C LEU A 101 -21.26 16.86 -13.66
N ASN A 102 -22.17 17.38 -14.47
CA ASN A 102 -22.26 17.14 -15.91
C ASN A 102 -22.10 15.64 -16.28
N ARG A 103 -22.97 14.80 -15.74
CA ARG A 103 -22.91 13.34 -15.87
C ARG A 103 -22.94 12.87 -17.34
N GLU A 104 -23.61 13.62 -18.20
CA GLU A 104 -23.77 13.30 -19.63
C GLU A 104 -22.64 13.84 -20.51
N ALA A 105 -21.61 14.42 -19.92
CA ALA A 105 -20.44 14.92 -20.64
C ALA A 105 -19.79 13.84 -21.51
N ARG A 106 -19.11 14.26 -22.58
CA ARG A 106 -18.34 13.35 -23.42
C ARG A 106 -17.13 12.74 -22.68
N ILE A 107 -16.56 13.47 -21.76
CA ILE A 107 -15.45 13.05 -20.90
C ILE A 107 -15.96 13.02 -19.47
N VAL A 108 -16.05 11.85 -18.85
CA VAL A 108 -16.46 11.74 -17.45
C VAL A 108 -15.30 11.24 -16.61
N VAL A 109 -14.79 12.12 -15.75
CA VAL A 109 -13.79 11.76 -14.75
C VAL A 109 -14.51 11.15 -13.55
N MET A 110 -14.02 10.02 -13.03
CA MET A 110 -14.65 9.37 -11.89
C MET A 110 -13.64 8.58 -11.05
N THR A 111 -14.03 8.19 -9.85
CA THR A 111 -13.23 7.20 -9.11
C THR A 111 -13.50 5.80 -9.63
N THR A 112 -12.50 4.90 -9.54
CA THR A 112 -12.61 3.53 -10.06
C THR A 112 -13.76 2.77 -9.39
N GLU A 113 -14.06 3.07 -8.11
CA GLU A 113 -15.20 2.50 -7.39
C GLU A 113 -16.55 2.87 -8.02
N ILE A 114 -16.68 4.11 -8.54
CA ILE A 114 -17.91 4.54 -9.22
C ILE A 114 -18.06 3.80 -10.54
N PHE A 115 -16.98 3.68 -11.31
CA PHE A 115 -16.98 2.91 -12.55
C PHE A 115 -17.40 1.46 -12.29
N ARG A 116 -16.75 0.77 -11.33
CA ARG A 116 -17.16 -0.57 -10.94
C ARG A 116 -18.65 -0.65 -10.57
N ASN A 117 -19.15 0.30 -9.77
CA ASN A 117 -20.55 0.31 -9.36
C ASN A 117 -21.50 0.51 -10.56
N MET A 118 -21.09 1.28 -11.59
CA MET A 118 -21.84 1.41 -12.83
C MET A 118 -21.91 0.08 -13.59
N LEU A 119 -20.84 -0.71 -13.61
CA LEU A 119 -20.83 -2.03 -14.22
C LEU A 119 -21.76 -3.02 -13.49
N TYR A 120 -21.99 -2.80 -12.21
CA TYR A 120 -22.94 -3.59 -11.40
C TYR A 120 -24.36 -3.01 -11.38
N ALA A 121 -24.59 -1.78 -11.83
CA ALA A 121 -25.94 -1.24 -11.91
C ALA A 121 -26.77 -2.04 -12.91
N GLU A 122 -27.99 -2.38 -12.53
CA GLU A 122 -28.87 -3.20 -13.36
C GLU A 122 -29.10 -2.54 -14.72
N ILE A 123 -28.60 -3.17 -15.77
CA ILE A 123 -28.89 -2.84 -17.16
C ILE A 123 -30.16 -3.61 -17.54
N ASP A 124 -31.27 -3.27 -16.90
CA ASP A 124 -32.57 -3.91 -17.20
C ASP A 124 -33.26 -3.34 -18.45
N ARG A 125 -32.64 -2.36 -19.11
CA ARG A 125 -33.19 -1.74 -20.32
C ARG A 125 -32.07 -1.43 -21.32
N GLU A 126 -32.18 -1.97 -22.51
CA GLU A 126 -31.28 -1.66 -23.64
C GLU A 126 -31.14 -0.14 -23.95
N ALA A 127 -32.07 0.69 -23.46
CA ALA A 127 -32.09 2.14 -23.66
C ALA A 127 -31.24 2.93 -22.63
N ASP A 128 -30.84 2.33 -21.51
CA ASP A 128 -30.16 2.99 -20.37
C ASP A 128 -28.76 2.44 -20.08
N ASP A 129 -28.14 1.70 -21.00
CA ASP A 129 -26.75 1.23 -20.83
C ASP A 129 -25.79 2.43 -20.77
N PRO A 130 -25.18 2.70 -19.58
CA PRO A 130 -24.28 3.83 -19.41
C PRO A 130 -23.00 3.71 -20.24
N LEU A 131 -22.70 2.52 -20.79
CA LEU A 131 -21.53 2.23 -21.61
C LEU A 131 -21.81 2.19 -23.11
N HIS A 132 -23.06 2.32 -23.53
CA HIS A 132 -23.47 2.19 -24.95
C HIS A 132 -22.63 3.04 -25.91
N ASP A 133 -22.32 4.30 -25.54
CA ASP A 133 -21.54 5.24 -26.36
C ASP A 133 -20.09 5.41 -25.87
N VAL A 134 -19.62 4.57 -24.97
CA VAL A 134 -18.25 4.68 -24.43
C VAL A 134 -17.29 3.97 -25.38
N GLU A 135 -16.26 4.69 -25.83
CA GLU A 135 -15.21 4.14 -26.68
C GLU A 135 -14.08 3.53 -25.87
N ALA A 136 -13.66 4.23 -24.81
CA ALA A 136 -12.57 3.79 -23.99
C ALA A 136 -12.77 4.13 -22.50
N VAL A 137 -12.17 3.30 -21.66
CA VAL A 137 -12.05 3.54 -20.21
C VAL A 137 -10.58 3.62 -19.86
N VAL A 138 -10.15 4.74 -19.30
CA VAL A 138 -8.81 4.94 -18.78
C VAL A 138 -8.81 4.51 -17.31
N LEU A 139 -8.01 3.50 -16.99
CA LEU A 139 -7.74 3.04 -15.61
C LEU A 139 -6.40 3.66 -15.17
N ASP A 140 -6.44 4.88 -14.64
CA ASP A 140 -5.24 5.57 -14.19
C ASP A 140 -4.73 4.99 -12.86
N GLU A 141 -3.42 4.95 -12.71
CA GLU A 141 -2.73 4.37 -11.54
C GLU A 141 -3.14 2.90 -11.28
N CYS A 142 -3.17 2.07 -12.33
CA CYS A 142 -3.63 0.67 -12.26
C CYS A 142 -2.86 -0.18 -11.23
N HIS A 143 -1.62 0.20 -10.86
CA HIS A 143 -0.86 -0.47 -9.81
C HIS A 143 -1.50 -0.42 -8.41
N TYR A 144 -2.57 0.38 -8.21
CA TYR A 144 -3.42 0.31 -7.03
C TYR A 144 -4.17 -1.03 -6.87
N MET A 145 -4.10 -1.93 -7.85
CA MET A 145 -4.50 -3.33 -7.67
C MET A 145 -3.79 -4.00 -6.48
N ASN A 146 -2.60 -3.49 -6.08
CA ASN A 146 -1.89 -3.96 -4.88
C ASN A 146 -2.44 -3.41 -3.55
N ASP A 147 -3.38 -2.47 -3.57
CA ASP A 147 -3.99 -1.94 -2.34
C ASP A 147 -4.85 -3.01 -1.66
N SER A 148 -4.49 -3.39 -0.44
CA SER A 148 -5.14 -4.48 0.30
C SER A 148 -6.62 -4.25 0.62
N GLN A 149 -7.10 -3.01 0.57
CA GLN A 149 -8.50 -2.66 0.85
C GLN A 149 -9.31 -2.42 -0.42
N ARG A 150 -8.68 -1.95 -1.49
CA ARG A 150 -9.38 -1.50 -2.71
C ARG A 150 -8.90 -2.15 -4.00
N GLY A 151 -7.86 -2.98 -3.96
CA GLY A 151 -7.29 -3.60 -5.16
C GLY A 151 -8.28 -4.40 -5.99
N THR A 152 -9.24 -5.07 -5.35
CA THR A 152 -10.32 -5.83 -6.02
C THR A 152 -11.15 -4.99 -6.99
N VAL A 153 -11.27 -3.67 -6.75
CA VAL A 153 -12.08 -2.77 -7.59
C VAL A 153 -11.57 -2.72 -9.02
N TRP A 154 -10.25 -2.75 -9.22
CA TRP A 154 -9.64 -2.76 -10.57
C TRP A 154 -9.89 -4.08 -11.29
N GLU A 155 -9.72 -5.20 -10.58
CA GLU A 155 -9.99 -6.53 -11.15
C GLU A 155 -11.46 -6.65 -11.57
N GLU A 156 -12.40 -6.29 -10.69
CA GLU A 156 -13.83 -6.27 -10.99
C GLU A 156 -14.15 -5.35 -12.19
N SER A 157 -13.54 -4.18 -12.25
CA SER A 157 -13.73 -3.22 -13.35
C SER A 157 -13.27 -3.79 -14.68
N ILE A 158 -12.15 -4.51 -14.72
CA ILE A 158 -11.63 -5.14 -15.94
C ILE A 158 -12.47 -6.35 -16.34
N ILE A 159 -12.84 -7.22 -15.41
CA ILE A 159 -13.62 -8.44 -15.66
C ILE A 159 -15.01 -8.11 -16.24
N HIS A 160 -15.63 -7.05 -15.72
CA HIS A 160 -17.01 -6.68 -16.10
C HIS A 160 -17.09 -5.64 -17.23
N CYS A 161 -15.96 -5.03 -17.63
CA CYS A 161 -15.97 -4.09 -18.74
C CYS A 161 -16.36 -4.81 -20.04
N PRO A 162 -17.32 -4.28 -20.82
CA PRO A 162 -17.73 -4.90 -22.07
C PRO A 162 -16.59 -4.94 -23.10
N PRO A 163 -16.39 -6.04 -23.85
CA PRO A 163 -15.31 -6.17 -24.83
C PRO A 163 -15.22 -5.07 -25.91
N PRO A 164 -16.32 -4.43 -26.35
CA PRO A 164 -16.23 -3.33 -27.31
C PRO A 164 -15.61 -2.04 -26.76
N VAL A 165 -15.48 -1.89 -25.45
CA VAL A 165 -14.91 -0.72 -24.80
C VAL A 165 -13.41 -0.95 -24.59
N GLN A 166 -12.54 -0.15 -25.20
CA GLN A 166 -11.09 -0.30 -25.02
C GLN A 166 -10.64 0.09 -23.62
N LEU A 167 -9.78 -0.71 -23.03
CA LEU A 167 -9.14 -0.41 -21.75
C LEU A 167 -7.78 0.26 -21.97
N VAL A 168 -7.55 1.38 -21.28
CA VAL A 168 -6.28 2.11 -21.23
C VAL A 168 -5.76 2.05 -19.79
N ALA A 169 -5.04 0.99 -19.44
CA ALA A 169 -4.50 0.80 -18.10
C ALA A 169 -3.14 1.49 -17.98
N LEU A 170 -3.09 2.58 -17.21
CA LEU A 170 -1.87 3.36 -16.95
C LEU A 170 -1.29 2.96 -15.60
N SER A 171 -0.08 2.44 -15.59
CA SER A 171 0.58 1.94 -14.38
C SER A 171 1.98 2.54 -14.20
N ALA A 172 2.41 2.71 -12.95
CA ALA A 172 3.83 2.79 -12.66
C ALA A 172 4.51 1.48 -13.09
N THR A 173 5.82 1.47 -13.15
CA THR A 173 6.58 0.24 -13.46
C THR A 173 6.25 -0.85 -12.44
N VAL A 174 5.85 -2.02 -12.93
CA VAL A 174 5.56 -3.22 -12.14
C VAL A 174 6.29 -4.41 -12.72
N ALA A 175 6.73 -5.35 -11.87
CA ALA A 175 7.60 -6.45 -12.30
C ALA A 175 6.91 -7.44 -13.25
N ASN A 176 5.60 -7.63 -13.13
CA ASN A 176 4.82 -8.61 -13.88
C ASN A 176 3.78 -7.97 -14.82
N ALA A 177 4.13 -6.84 -15.45
CA ALA A 177 3.24 -6.16 -16.40
C ALA A 177 2.79 -7.07 -17.56
N GLY A 178 3.65 -8.01 -18.01
CA GLY A 178 3.30 -9.02 -19.01
C GLY A 178 2.14 -9.90 -18.56
N GLN A 179 2.24 -10.47 -17.36
CA GLN A 179 1.18 -11.30 -16.78
C GLN A 179 -0.15 -10.54 -16.64
N LEU A 180 -0.08 -9.26 -16.25
CA LEU A 180 -1.26 -8.41 -16.20
C LEU A 180 -1.91 -8.25 -17.59
N THR A 181 -1.08 -8.02 -18.62
CA THR A 181 -1.56 -7.85 -19.99
C THR A 181 -2.19 -9.12 -20.53
N ASP A 182 -1.52 -10.27 -20.34
CA ASP A 182 -2.01 -11.58 -20.77
C ASP A 182 -3.33 -11.94 -20.07
N TRP A 183 -3.46 -11.58 -18.79
CA TRP A 183 -4.71 -11.73 -18.07
C TRP A 183 -5.83 -10.85 -18.64
N ILE A 184 -5.56 -9.56 -18.90
CA ILE A 184 -6.54 -8.64 -19.50
C ILE A 184 -6.95 -9.17 -20.88
N GLU A 185 -6.02 -9.67 -21.70
CA GLU A 185 -6.32 -10.25 -22.98
C GLU A 185 -7.29 -11.44 -22.87
N ARG A 186 -7.09 -12.31 -21.89
CA ARG A 186 -7.98 -13.47 -21.64
C ARG A 186 -9.37 -13.09 -21.18
N VAL A 187 -9.52 -12.05 -20.35
CA VAL A 187 -10.80 -11.74 -19.71
C VAL A 187 -11.58 -10.65 -20.41
N HIS A 188 -10.91 -9.79 -21.19
CA HIS A 188 -11.54 -8.64 -21.83
C HIS A 188 -11.41 -8.67 -23.35
N GLY A 189 -10.23 -8.92 -23.90
CA GLY A 189 -9.99 -8.97 -25.33
C GLY A 189 -8.58 -8.49 -25.72
N PRO A 190 -8.30 -8.33 -27.04
CA PRO A 190 -6.96 -8.05 -27.55
C PRO A 190 -6.31 -6.88 -26.81
N SER A 191 -5.13 -7.14 -26.25
CA SER A 191 -4.42 -6.21 -25.39
C SER A 191 -2.94 -6.14 -25.72
N ARG A 192 -2.33 -4.96 -25.60
CA ARG A 192 -0.93 -4.73 -25.88
C ARG A 192 -0.21 -4.23 -24.64
N LEU A 193 0.90 -4.90 -24.26
CA LEU A 193 1.83 -4.34 -23.30
C LEU A 193 2.71 -3.29 -23.96
N VAL A 194 2.75 -2.09 -23.38
CA VAL A 194 3.66 -1.02 -23.71
C VAL A 194 4.52 -0.75 -22.50
N PHE A 195 5.77 -1.21 -22.55
CA PHE A 195 6.71 -1.11 -21.44
C PHE A 195 7.79 -0.08 -21.72
N SER A 196 8.12 0.73 -20.72
CA SER A 196 9.29 1.61 -20.77
C SER A 196 9.91 1.71 -19.38
N ASP A 197 11.20 1.59 -19.32
CA ASP A 197 12.04 1.89 -18.15
C ASP A 197 12.67 3.29 -18.24
N TYR A 198 12.49 3.95 -19.37
CA TYR A 198 13.06 5.27 -19.64
C TYR A 198 12.43 6.35 -18.77
N ARG A 199 13.29 7.07 -18.08
CA ARG A 199 12.91 8.23 -17.29
C ARG A 199 13.51 9.51 -17.89
N PRO A 200 12.67 10.47 -18.35
CA PRO A 200 13.16 11.69 -19.00
C PRO A 200 14.11 12.53 -18.13
N VAL A 201 13.89 12.54 -16.82
CA VAL A 201 14.75 13.22 -15.84
C VAL A 201 15.38 12.17 -14.92
N PRO A 202 16.68 11.86 -15.04
CA PRO A 202 17.34 10.86 -14.22
C PRO A 202 17.33 11.25 -12.74
N LEU A 203 17.35 10.24 -11.84
CA LEU A 203 17.35 10.45 -10.40
C LEU A 203 18.75 10.25 -9.81
N ALA A 204 19.16 11.20 -8.96
CA ALA A 204 20.31 11.08 -8.09
C ALA A 204 19.86 10.80 -6.65
N PHE A 205 20.32 9.69 -6.09
CA PHE A 205 20.00 9.30 -4.72
C PHE A 205 21.04 9.80 -3.75
N SER A 206 20.59 10.46 -2.69
CA SER A 206 21.42 11.04 -1.64
C SER A 206 20.93 10.60 -0.26
N PHE A 207 21.85 10.58 0.70
CA PHE A 207 21.57 10.29 2.10
C PHE A 207 21.98 11.46 2.98
N CYS A 208 21.05 11.93 3.81
CA CYS A 208 21.29 13.01 4.76
C CYS A 208 21.41 12.48 6.18
N SER A 209 22.56 12.73 6.81
CA SER A 209 22.83 12.43 8.20
C SER A 209 23.20 13.73 8.96
N ALA A 210 23.42 13.65 10.26
CA ALA A 210 23.93 14.77 11.06
C ALA A 210 25.29 15.32 10.55
N LYS A 211 25.99 14.56 9.69
CA LYS A 211 27.28 14.95 9.10
C LYS A 211 27.15 15.67 7.74
N GLY A 212 25.95 15.76 7.20
CA GLY A 212 25.67 16.38 5.90
C GLY A 212 24.94 15.47 4.93
N LEU A 213 24.80 16.00 3.73
CA LEU A 213 24.19 15.34 2.58
C LEU A 213 25.28 14.73 1.69
N HIS A 214 25.20 13.44 1.43
CA HIS A 214 26.16 12.68 0.63
C HIS A 214 25.46 11.86 -0.45
N PRO A 215 26.10 11.57 -1.61
CA PRO A 215 25.59 10.59 -2.56
C PRO A 215 25.35 9.25 -1.85
N LEU A 216 24.21 8.59 -2.13
CA LEU A 216 23.86 7.31 -1.55
C LEU A 216 24.45 6.14 -2.33
N LEU A 217 24.36 6.19 -3.66
CA LEU A 217 24.81 5.14 -4.56
C LEU A 217 26.15 5.52 -5.20
N ASN A 218 26.90 4.50 -5.64
CA ASN A 218 28.09 4.65 -6.48
C ASN A 218 27.71 5.16 -7.88
N ASP A 219 28.71 5.52 -8.68
CA ASP A 219 28.50 6.07 -10.03
C ASP A 219 27.78 5.10 -10.97
N GLU A 220 27.90 3.79 -10.73
CA GLU A 220 27.20 2.73 -11.47
C GLU A 220 25.76 2.52 -11.00
N GLY A 221 25.33 3.11 -9.88
CA GLY A 221 24.00 2.92 -9.30
C GLY A 221 23.72 1.54 -8.69
N THR A 222 24.73 0.66 -8.63
CA THR A 222 24.59 -0.74 -8.24
C THR A 222 24.88 -1.02 -6.77
N GLY A 223 25.54 -0.07 -6.08
CA GLY A 223 25.96 -0.25 -4.70
C GLY A 223 26.07 1.07 -3.94
N LEU A 224 26.38 0.97 -2.65
CA LEU A 224 26.53 2.14 -1.80
C LEU A 224 27.80 2.94 -2.16
N HIS A 225 27.68 4.26 -2.13
CA HIS A 225 28.81 5.16 -2.33
C HIS A 225 29.87 4.94 -1.23
N PRO A 226 31.18 4.93 -1.55
CA PRO A 226 32.26 4.68 -0.58
C PRO A 226 32.27 5.59 0.64
N ASN A 227 31.80 6.82 0.46
CA ASN A 227 31.69 7.82 1.55
C ASN A 227 30.50 7.56 2.49
N CYS A 228 29.57 6.69 2.12
CA CYS A 228 28.46 6.28 2.95
C CYS A 228 28.92 5.23 3.96
N LYS A 229 29.38 5.67 5.14
CA LYS A 229 29.79 4.75 6.20
C LYS A 229 28.56 4.14 6.86
N VAL A 230 28.39 2.85 6.66
CA VAL A 230 27.41 2.07 7.42
C VAL A 230 27.75 2.16 8.91
N TRP A 231 26.85 2.71 9.71
CA TRP A 231 27.01 2.71 11.15
C TRP A 231 27.06 1.25 11.64
N ARG A 232 28.16 0.90 12.30
CA ARG A 232 28.30 -0.39 12.98
C ARG A 232 28.32 -0.10 14.48
N PRO A 233 27.51 -0.81 15.29
CA PRO A 233 27.66 -0.69 16.74
C PRO A 233 29.11 -1.02 17.11
N PRO A 234 29.74 -0.28 18.00
CA PRO A 234 31.10 -0.55 18.44
C PRO A 234 31.16 -2.01 18.93
N LYS A 235 32.17 -2.77 18.44
CA LYS A 235 32.41 -4.12 18.94
C LYS A 235 32.67 -3.98 20.42
N THR A 236 31.79 -4.51 21.28
CA THR A 236 32.00 -4.60 22.71
C THR A 236 33.19 -5.55 22.95
N THR A 237 34.39 -5.01 23.07
CA THR A 237 35.49 -5.75 23.68
C THR A 237 35.10 -5.92 25.12
N ARG A 238 34.90 -7.18 25.52
CA ARG A 238 34.66 -7.58 26.90
C ARG A 238 35.77 -7.01 27.83
N ARG A 239 35.53 -5.84 28.38
CA ARG A 239 36.20 -5.40 29.60
C ARG A 239 35.11 -5.04 30.60
N LYS A 240 35.07 -5.80 31.72
CA LYS A 240 34.24 -5.51 32.87
C LYS A 240 34.73 -4.19 33.48
N GLY A 241 33.93 -3.13 33.33
CA GLY A 241 34.12 -1.83 33.97
C GLY A 241 32.77 -1.18 34.24
N PRO A 242 32.65 -0.22 35.17
CA PRO A 242 31.37 0.29 35.65
C PRO A 242 30.65 1.08 34.59
N LYS A 243 29.32 0.90 34.52
CA LYS A 243 28.28 1.61 33.74
C LYS A 243 28.80 2.47 32.60
N GLU A 244 29.21 1.86 31.48
CA GLU A 244 29.47 2.60 30.25
C GLU A 244 28.16 3.07 29.64
N ALA A 245 28.10 4.39 29.35
CA ALA A 245 27.02 5.00 28.60
C ALA A 245 26.80 4.24 27.28
N ARG A 246 25.53 3.99 26.96
CA ARG A 246 25.14 3.38 25.67
C ARG A 246 25.85 4.14 24.53
N PRO A 247 26.40 3.43 23.52
CA PRO A 247 26.91 4.10 22.35
C PRO A 247 25.81 5.02 21.79
N PRO A 248 26.12 6.27 21.46
CA PRO A 248 25.13 7.20 20.96
C PRO A 248 24.46 6.59 19.75
N GLN A 249 23.14 6.43 19.81
CA GLN A 249 22.36 6.03 18.64
C GLN A 249 22.46 7.15 17.61
N PRO A 250 22.48 6.84 16.30
CA PRO A 250 22.45 7.87 15.27
C PRO A 250 21.20 8.72 15.43
N GLU A 251 21.38 10.03 15.61
CA GLU A 251 20.27 10.97 15.71
C GLU A 251 19.84 11.41 14.30
N ALA A 252 18.53 11.58 14.11
CA ALA A 252 17.99 12.18 12.91
C ALA A 252 18.45 13.65 12.82
N PRO A 253 18.94 14.11 11.66
CA PRO A 253 19.29 15.52 11.48
C PRO A 253 18.04 16.39 11.64
N PRO A 254 18.16 17.59 12.25
CA PRO A 254 17.06 18.53 12.32
C PRO A 254 16.54 18.90 10.92
N ILE A 255 15.22 19.07 10.78
CA ILE A 255 14.57 19.39 9.49
C ILE A 255 15.18 20.66 8.87
N GLY A 256 15.43 21.69 9.69
CA GLY A 256 16.07 22.93 9.24
C GLY A 256 17.46 22.70 8.64
N PHE A 257 18.24 21.75 9.17
CA PHE A 257 19.53 21.36 8.62
C PHE A 257 19.37 20.70 7.24
N VAL A 258 18.42 19.76 7.10
CA VAL A 258 18.16 19.09 5.82
C VAL A 258 17.75 20.11 4.75
N VAL A 259 16.84 21.02 5.10
CA VAL A 259 16.38 22.09 4.19
C VAL A 259 17.51 23.03 3.80
N ALA A 260 18.37 23.42 4.75
CA ALA A 260 19.54 24.26 4.48
C ALA A 260 20.53 23.58 3.51
N GLN A 261 20.82 22.28 3.74
CA GLN A 261 21.70 21.51 2.87
C GLN A 261 21.16 21.39 1.42
N MET A 262 19.83 21.32 1.25
CA MET A 262 19.21 21.35 -0.07
C MET A 262 19.25 22.75 -0.71
N ALA A 263 18.99 23.79 0.07
CA ALA A 263 19.02 25.18 -0.42
C ALA A 263 20.42 25.56 -0.90
N GLU A 264 21.46 25.22 -0.15
CA GLU A 264 22.88 25.48 -0.51
C GLU A 264 23.31 24.80 -1.82
N ARG A 265 22.66 23.68 -2.19
CA ARG A 265 22.93 22.89 -3.40
C ARG A 265 21.95 23.12 -4.53
N GLU A 266 21.12 24.15 -4.43
CA GLU A 266 20.10 24.50 -5.43
C GLU A 266 19.13 23.35 -5.74
N MET A 267 18.83 22.51 -4.73
CA MET A 267 17.95 21.34 -4.87
C MET A 267 16.46 21.66 -4.61
N LEU A 268 16.10 22.92 -4.39
CA LEU A 268 14.69 23.33 -4.22
C LEU A 268 14.01 23.62 -5.58
N PRO A 269 12.69 23.48 -5.74
CA PRO A 269 11.71 23.13 -4.70
C PRO A 269 11.69 21.65 -4.34
N ALA A 270 11.27 21.34 -3.11
CA ALA A 270 11.26 20.00 -2.56
C ALA A 270 9.91 19.59 -1.96
N ILE A 271 9.56 18.30 -2.14
CA ILE A 271 8.50 17.63 -1.39
C ILE A 271 9.16 16.80 -0.29
N TYR A 272 8.79 17.08 0.96
CA TYR A 272 9.31 16.37 2.13
C TYR A 272 8.23 15.41 2.66
N PHE A 273 8.38 14.11 2.41
CA PHE A 273 7.44 13.09 2.82
C PHE A 273 7.57 12.74 4.30
N ILE A 274 6.45 12.84 5.03
CA ILE A 274 6.33 12.54 6.46
C ILE A 274 5.07 11.69 6.67
N PHE A 275 5.19 10.50 7.28
CA PHE A 275 4.09 9.54 7.41
C PHE A 275 3.09 9.89 8.52
N SER A 276 2.89 11.19 8.81
CA SER A 276 2.00 11.67 9.86
C SER A 276 1.50 13.08 9.56
N ARG A 277 0.17 13.29 9.58
CA ARG A 277 -0.45 14.63 9.42
C ARG A 277 0.10 15.62 10.46
N ARG A 278 0.12 15.22 11.75
CA ARG A 278 0.68 16.04 12.83
C ARG A 278 2.18 16.29 12.65
N GLY A 279 2.89 15.31 12.08
CA GLY A 279 4.30 15.45 11.71
C GLY A 279 4.51 16.53 10.66
N CYS A 280 3.68 16.61 9.62
CA CYS A 280 3.74 17.65 8.60
C CYS A 280 3.56 19.05 9.22
N ASP A 281 2.49 19.25 10.02
CA ASP A 281 2.23 20.52 10.71
C ASP A 281 3.36 20.90 11.70
N LYS A 282 3.92 19.90 12.41
CA LYS A 282 5.06 20.12 13.30
C LYS A 282 6.29 20.57 12.52
N SER A 283 6.58 19.94 11.39
CA SER A 283 7.75 20.26 10.56
C SER A 283 7.71 21.69 10.01
N VAL A 284 6.53 22.18 9.64
CA VAL A 284 6.33 23.59 9.27
C VAL A 284 6.70 24.51 10.44
N ARG A 285 6.28 24.19 11.67
CA ARG A 285 6.61 24.96 12.88
C ARG A 285 8.10 24.87 13.24
N ASP A 286 8.70 23.69 13.11
CA ASP A 286 10.12 23.45 13.45
C ASP A 286 11.09 24.23 12.55
N LEU A 287 10.67 24.62 11.33
CA LEU A 287 11.44 25.56 10.49
C LEU A 287 11.44 27.01 11.03
N GLY A 288 10.55 27.33 11.96
CA GLY A 288 10.53 28.60 12.68
C GLY A 288 10.47 29.80 11.74
N LYS A 289 11.50 30.66 11.78
CA LYS A 289 11.59 31.91 10.99
C LYS A 289 12.32 31.75 9.65
N VAL A 290 12.67 30.53 9.22
CA VAL A 290 13.36 30.32 7.94
C VAL A 290 12.49 30.86 6.80
N CYS A 291 13.10 31.69 5.94
CA CYS A 291 12.48 32.23 4.73
C CYS A 291 13.26 31.70 3.52
N LEU A 292 12.57 31.07 2.61
CA LEU A 292 13.15 30.41 1.43
C LEU A 292 12.88 31.19 0.12
N VAL A 293 12.14 32.27 0.21
CA VAL A 293 11.74 33.10 -0.93
C VAL A 293 12.35 34.50 -0.83
N ASN A 294 12.57 35.12 -1.99
CA ASN A 294 12.99 36.50 -2.06
C ASN A 294 11.81 37.48 -1.90
N PRO A 295 12.05 38.79 -1.70
CA PRO A 295 10.96 39.77 -1.51
C PRO A 295 9.94 39.85 -2.66
N SER A 296 10.39 39.65 -3.91
CA SER A 296 9.49 39.65 -5.08
C SER A 296 8.57 38.42 -5.10
N GLU A 297 9.14 37.25 -4.81
CA GLU A 297 8.36 36.01 -4.67
C GLU A 297 7.36 36.11 -3.52
N GLN A 298 7.78 36.68 -2.38
CA GLN A 298 6.92 36.89 -1.22
C GLN A 298 5.74 37.81 -1.55
N ALA A 299 5.97 38.89 -2.31
CA ALA A 299 4.92 39.81 -2.76
C ALA A 299 3.90 39.09 -3.66
N ARG A 300 4.36 38.23 -4.57
CA ARG A 300 3.49 37.40 -5.42
C ARG A 300 2.65 36.42 -4.60
N ILE A 301 3.26 35.74 -3.64
CA ILE A 301 2.53 34.84 -2.74
C ILE A 301 1.46 35.62 -1.97
N ARG A 302 1.82 36.82 -1.43
CA ARG A 302 0.88 37.65 -0.67
C ARG A 302 -0.30 38.08 -1.51
N ALA A 303 -0.08 38.58 -2.71
CA ALA A 303 -1.15 39.02 -3.60
C ALA A 303 -2.12 37.84 -3.93
N ARG A 304 -1.58 36.63 -4.15
CA ARG A 304 -2.41 35.44 -4.42
C ARG A 304 -3.17 34.98 -3.17
N LEU A 305 -2.52 35.03 -2.01
CA LEU A 305 -3.12 34.70 -0.71
C LEU A 305 -4.26 35.69 -0.36
N ASP A 306 -4.05 36.98 -0.55
CA ASP A 306 -5.06 38.01 -0.27
C ASP A 306 -6.30 37.80 -1.19
N ALA A 307 -6.09 37.49 -2.48
CA ALA A 307 -7.16 37.13 -3.39
C ALA A 307 -7.92 35.85 -2.96
N PHE A 308 -7.18 34.87 -2.47
CA PHE A 308 -7.78 33.62 -1.96
C PHE A 308 -8.61 33.86 -0.68
N VAL A 309 -8.07 34.64 0.28
CA VAL A 309 -8.76 34.99 1.52
C VAL A 309 -10.05 35.78 1.23
N ALA A 310 -10.03 36.67 0.23
CA ALA A 310 -11.22 37.42 -0.18
C ALA A 310 -12.30 36.50 -0.76
N ALA A 311 -11.91 35.42 -1.47
CA ALA A 311 -12.86 34.49 -2.09
C ALA A 311 -13.37 33.40 -1.14
N THR A 312 -12.51 32.90 -0.24
CA THR A 312 -12.78 31.76 0.67
C THR A 312 -12.14 31.96 2.03
N PRO A 313 -12.60 32.90 2.84
CA PRO A 313 -12.00 33.23 4.14
C PRO A 313 -12.00 32.05 5.12
N GLU A 314 -13.02 31.22 5.07
CA GLU A 314 -13.18 30.02 5.92
C GLU A 314 -12.18 28.91 5.59
N ALA A 315 -11.53 28.95 4.44
CA ALA A 315 -10.54 27.95 4.05
C ALA A 315 -9.15 28.20 4.64
N VAL A 316 -8.91 29.38 5.22
CA VAL A 316 -7.63 29.74 5.84
C VAL A 316 -7.54 29.18 7.24
N ARG A 317 -6.59 28.28 7.46
CA ARG A 317 -6.32 27.74 8.80
C ARG A 317 -5.33 28.64 9.54
N GLU A 318 -5.62 28.92 10.80
CA GLU A 318 -4.74 29.70 11.68
C GLU A 318 -3.31 29.09 11.70
N GLY A 319 -2.31 29.94 11.59
CA GLY A 319 -0.89 29.55 11.58
C GLY A 319 -0.36 28.99 10.25
N HIS A 320 -1.17 28.89 9.18
CA HIS A 320 -0.72 28.38 7.87
C HIS A 320 -0.33 29.52 6.89
N ALA A 321 -0.87 30.72 7.05
CA ALA A 321 -0.60 31.84 6.15
C ALA A 321 0.84 32.36 6.25
N ASP A 322 1.39 32.49 7.46
CA ASP A 322 2.73 33.01 7.66
C ASP A 322 3.85 32.09 7.11
N PRO A 323 3.84 30.75 7.31
CA PRO A 323 4.76 29.86 6.60
C PRO A 323 4.64 29.93 5.08
N LEU A 324 3.41 30.04 4.55
CA LEU A 324 3.17 30.15 3.10
C LEU A 324 3.92 31.34 2.51
N LEU A 325 3.88 32.52 3.18
CA LEU A 325 4.60 33.73 2.79
C LEU A 325 6.13 33.57 2.81
N ARG A 326 6.66 32.55 3.46
CA ARG A 326 8.07 32.20 3.52
C ARG A 326 8.45 31.08 2.56
N GLY A 327 7.51 30.63 1.71
CA GLY A 327 7.70 29.54 0.74
C GLY A 327 7.62 28.13 1.33
N ILE A 328 6.90 27.96 2.46
CA ILE A 328 6.79 26.70 3.21
C ILE A 328 5.32 26.37 3.39
N ALA A 329 4.94 25.11 3.12
CA ALA A 329 3.57 24.65 3.29
C ALA A 329 3.48 23.20 3.80
N ALA A 330 2.30 22.83 4.35
CA ALA A 330 1.93 21.44 4.65
C ALA A 330 0.79 21.01 3.75
N HIS A 331 0.89 19.82 3.17
CA HIS A 331 -0.11 19.20 2.28
C HIS A 331 -0.48 17.80 2.74
N HIS A 332 -1.64 17.65 3.35
CA HIS A 332 -2.15 16.35 3.85
C HIS A 332 -3.67 16.35 3.93
N ALA A 333 -4.28 15.19 4.20
CA ALA A 333 -5.73 15.02 4.23
C ALA A 333 -6.48 15.84 5.32
N GLY A 334 -5.76 16.41 6.30
CA GLY A 334 -6.32 17.32 7.31
C GLY A 334 -6.38 18.79 6.90
N VAL A 335 -5.95 19.11 5.66
CA VAL A 335 -5.99 20.46 5.08
C VAL A 335 -7.19 20.55 4.14
N LEU A 336 -7.92 21.68 4.19
CA LEU A 336 -9.08 21.88 3.32
C LEU A 336 -8.73 21.82 1.83
N PRO A 337 -9.59 21.27 0.98
CA PRO A 337 -9.32 21.12 -0.46
C PRO A 337 -8.90 22.43 -1.14
N ALA A 338 -9.63 23.52 -0.91
CA ALA A 338 -9.31 24.83 -1.50
C ALA A 338 -7.91 25.34 -1.09
N TRP A 339 -7.49 25.13 0.17
CA TRP A 339 -6.14 25.50 0.63
C TRP A 339 -5.07 24.62 -0.01
N LYS A 340 -5.33 23.32 -0.23
CA LYS A 340 -4.41 22.43 -0.97
C LYS A 340 -4.22 22.89 -2.41
N GLU A 341 -5.31 23.29 -3.07
CA GLU A 341 -5.26 23.84 -4.42
C GLU A 341 -4.38 25.09 -4.52
N LEU A 342 -4.51 26.00 -3.56
CA LEU A 342 -3.63 27.17 -3.48
C LEU A 342 -2.15 26.78 -3.33
N ILE A 343 -1.85 25.79 -2.47
CA ILE A 343 -0.48 25.28 -2.28
C ILE A 343 0.04 24.65 -3.58
N GLU A 344 -0.76 23.83 -4.24
CA GLU A 344 -0.42 23.16 -5.49
C GLU A 344 -0.11 24.18 -6.60
N GLU A 345 -0.96 25.20 -6.75
CA GLU A 345 -0.78 26.30 -7.70
C GLU A 345 0.54 27.06 -7.44
N LEU A 346 0.76 27.50 -6.20
CA LEU A 346 1.96 28.24 -5.82
C LEU A 346 3.24 27.40 -5.93
N PHE A 347 3.14 26.09 -5.68
CA PHE A 347 4.27 25.17 -5.83
C PHE A 347 4.63 24.96 -7.31
N GLN A 348 3.64 24.78 -8.18
CA GLN A 348 3.85 24.67 -9.63
C GLN A 348 4.48 25.94 -10.21
N GLN A 349 4.13 27.11 -9.66
CA GLN A 349 4.77 28.39 -10.01
C GLN A 349 6.18 28.55 -9.42
N GLY A 350 6.67 27.58 -8.64
CA GLY A 350 7.97 27.61 -7.97
C GLY A 350 8.07 28.61 -6.80
N LEU A 351 6.94 29.13 -6.33
CA LEU A 351 6.87 30.09 -5.23
C LEU A 351 6.96 29.40 -3.86
N ILE A 352 6.37 28.22 -3.71
CA ILE A 352 6.59 27.38 -2.55
C ILE A 352 7.85 26.55 -2.77
N LYS A 353 8.79 26.61 -1.84
CA LYS A 353 10.10 25.97 -1.94
C LYS A 353 10.14 24.61 -1.22
N VAL A 354 9.36 24.44 -0.16
CA VAL A 354 9.27 23.18 0.58
C VAL A 354 7.82 22.88 0.96
N VAL A 355 7.36 21.69 0.59
CA VAL A 355 6.04 21.16 1.00
C VAL A 355 6.25 19.92 1.85
N PHE A 356 5.76 19.94 3.10
CA PHE A 356 5.69 18.77 3.97
C PHE A 356 4.40 18.01 3.67
N ALA A 357 4.52 16.78 3.19
CA ALA A 357 3.37 16.01 2.71
C ALA A 357 3.34 14.59 3.26
N THR A 358 2.14 14.02 3.33
CA THR A 358 1.97 12.58 3.57
C THR A 358 2.10 11.79 2.26
N GLU A 359 2.26 10.47 2.34
CA GLU A 359 2.42 9.60 1.16
C GLU A 359 1.27 9.73 0.14
N THR A 360 0.10 10.19 0.57
CA THR A 360 -1.04 10.44 -0.34
C THR A 360 -0.74 11.45 -1.44
N LEU A 361 0.24 12.34 -1.26
CA LEU A 361 0.71 13.25 -2.32
C LEU A 361 1.51 12.49 -3.39
N ALA A 362 2.16 11.39 -3.03
CA ALA A 362 2.88 10.56 -4.00
C ALA A 362 1.92 9.87 -4.97
N ALA A 363 0.69 9.65 -4.56
CA ALA A 363 -0.34 8.94 -5.28
C ALA A 363 -1.09 9.86 -6.26
N GLY A 364 -0.55 10.07 -7.45
CA GLY A 364 -1.29 10.63 -8.58
C GLY A 364 -1.41 12.16 -8.68
N ILE A 365 -1.22 12.96 -7.62
CA ILE A 365 -1.31 14.41 -7.71
C ILE A 365 -0.17 14.96 -8.57
N ASN A 366 -0.49 15.78 -9.58
CA ASN A 366 0.49 16.38 -10.49
C ASN A 366 1.23 17.56 -9.80
N MET A 367 2.18 17.21 -8.96
CA MET A 367 2.98 18.15 -8.19
C MET A 367 4.45 17.70 -8.21
N PRO A 368 5.13 17.80 -9.36
CA PRO A 368 6.52 17.40 -9.48
C PRO A 368 7.44 18.42 -8.81
N ALA A 369 8.45 17.93 -8.10
CA ALA A 369 9.48 18.73 -7.43
C ALA A 369 10.85 18.50 -8.06
N ARG A 370 11.82 19.38 -7.84
CA ARG A 370 13.21 19.06 -8.16
C ARG A 370 13.73 17.96 -7.25
N THR A 371 13.36 18.01 -5.96
CA THR A 371 13.80 17.07 -4.94
C THR A 371 12.63 16.44 -4.20
N THR A 372 12.74 15.16 -3.90
CA THR A 372 11.90 14.49 -2.89
C THR A 372 12.75 14.07 -1.70
N VAL A 373 12.23 14.32 -0.50
CA VAL A 373 12.86 13.91 0.76
C VAL A 373 11.99 12.88 1.43
N ILE A 374 12.56 11.74 1.80
CA ILE A 374 11.86 10.64 2.48
C ILE A 374 12.38 10.57 3.91
N SER A 375 11.56 10.98 4.88
CA SER A 375 11.97 11.20 6.28
C SER A 375 12.18 9.91 7.07
N ALA A 376 11.58 8.80 6.65
CA ALA A 376 11.69 7.50 7.27
C ALA A 376 11.53 6.41 6.22
N LEU A 377 12.16 5.26 6.42
CA LEU A 377 12.11 4.11 5.49
C LEU A 377 11.18 3.00 5.99
N SER A 378 10.43 3.28 7.05
CA SER A 378 9.35 2.44 7.57
C SER A 378 8.12 3.29 7.88
N LYS A 379 6.96 2.66 7.85
CA LYS A 379 5.70 3.30 8.19
C LYS A 379 4.88 2.46 9.16
N ARG A 380 4.04 3.16 9.93
CA ARG A 380 3.09 2.51 10.84
C ARG A 380 1.85 2.09 10.08
N THR A 381 1.52 0.81 10.18
CA THR A 381 0.28 0.22 9.69
C THR A 381 -0.59 -0.24 10.87
N GLU A 382 -1.78 -0.72 10.62
CA GLU A 382 -2.65 -1.31 11.64
C GLU A 382 -2.00 -2.51 12.34
N ARG A 383 -1.13 -3.26 11.64
CA ARG A 383 -0.39 -4.41 12.15
C ARG A 383 0.97 -4.06 12.78
N GLY A 384 1.27 -2.76 12.98
CA GLY A 384 2.53 -2.29 13.54
C GLY A 384 3.42 -1.54 12.54
N HIS A 385 4.73 -1.43 12.83
CA HIS A 385 5.70 -0.81 11.94
C HIS A 385 6.23 -1.83 10.92
N ARG A 386 6.22 -1.46 9.64
CA ARG A 386 6.86 -2.23 8.56
C ARG A 386 7.78 -1.35 7.72
N PRO A 387 8.84 -1.92 7.11
CA PRO A 387 9.62 -1.22 6.09
C PRO A 387 8.74 -0.78 4.91
N LEU A 388 9.17 0.26 4.20
CA LEU A 388 8.57 0.63 2.93
C LEU A 388 8.79 -0.49 1.90
N MET A 389 7.81 -0.68 1.04
CA MET A 389 7.96 -1.52 -0.16
C MET A 389 8.75 -0.75 -1.23
N GLY A 390 9.40 -1.45 -2.15
CA GLY A 390 10.13 -0.84 -3.26
C GLY A 390 9.23 0.08 -4.09
N SER A 391 8.01 -0.35 -4.41
CA SER A 391 7.01 0.44 -5.12
C SER A 391 6.63 1.74 -4.41
N GLU A 392 6.42 1.70 -3.08
CA GLU A 392 6.09 2.89 -2.28
C GLU A 392 7.24 3.90 -2.29
N PHE A 393 8.46 3.41 -2.14
CA PHE A 393 9.66 4.25 -2.21
C PHE A 393 9.82 4.87 -3.60
N LEU A 394 9.72 4.07 -4.66
CA LEU A 394 9.86 4.53 -6.04
C LEU A 394 8.74 5.49 -6.45
N GLN A 395 7.52 5.34 -5.94
CA GLN A 395 6.42 6.27 -6.18
C GLN A 395 6.70 7.65 -5.58
N MET A 396 7.24 7.72 -4.36
CA MET A 396 7.69 8.97 -3.74
C MET A 396 8.91 9.55 -4.47
N ALA A 397 9.91 8.73 -4.76
CA ALA A 397 11.10 9.10 -5.53
C ALA A 397 10.72 9.61 -6.93
N GLY A 398 9.70 9.01 -7.53
CA GLY A 398 9.17 9.36 -8.84
C GLY A 398 8.65 10.78 -8.97
N ARG A 399 8.37 11.47 -7.88
CA ARG A 399 7.98 12.89 -7.88
C ARG A 399 9.18 13.85 -8.04
N ALA A 400 10.41 13.37 -7.94
CA ALA A 400 11.61 14.17 -8.17
C ALA A 400 11.90 14.34 -9.66
N GLY A 401 12.38 15.49 -10.07
CA GLY A 401 12.75 15.82 -11.45
C GLY A 401 11.55 16.28 -12.30
N ARG A 402 11.52 17.55 -12.64
CA ARG A 402 10.46 18.19 -13.45
C ARG A 402 10.86 18.14 -14.93
N ARG A 403 10.09 17.41 -15.74
CA ARG A 403 10.33 17.31 -17.18
C ARG A 403 10.35 18.71 -17.82
N GLY A 404 11.35 18.99 -18.64
CA GLY A 404 11.52 20.28 -19.31
C GLY A 404 12.09 21.43 -18.44
N LEU A 405 12.26 21.22 -17.12
CA LEU A 405 12.78 22.20 -16.19
C LEU A 405 14.10 21.76 -15.51
N ASP A 406 14.22 20.49 -15.19
CA ASP A 406 15.35 19.94 -14.47
C ASP A 406 16.11 18.94 -15.35
N SER A 407 17.44 19.01 -15.34
CA SER A 407 18.30 18.00 -15.98
C SER A 407 18.48 16.77 -15.10
N GLN A 408 18.25 16.91 -13.77
CA GLN A 408 18.36 15.83 -12.79
C GLN A 408 17.37 16.06 -11.64
N GLY A 409 16.74 14.97 -11.20
CA GLY A 409 15.92 14.94 -9.98
C GLY A 409 16.72 14.37 -8.81
N TYR A 410 16.43 14.81 -7.61
CA TYR A 410 17.14 14.38 -6.41
C TYR A 410 16.20 13.65 -5.46
N VAL A 411 16.65 12.51 -4.95
CA VAL A 411 15.96 11.75 -3.92
C VAL A 411 16.82 11.72 -2.66
N VAL A 412 16.36 12.37 -1.61
CA VAL A 412 17.08 12.48 -0.34
C VAL A 412 16.42 11.57 0.69
N THR A 413 17.13 10.57 1.17
CA THR A 413 16.71 9.78 2.33
C THR A 413 17.38 10.33 3.58
N VAL A 414 16.62 10.40 4.68
CA VAL A 414 17.09 11.02 5.93
C VAL A 414 17.36 9.91 6.95
N GLN A 415 18.51 10.02 7.63
CA GLN A 415 18.85 9.12 8.72
C GLN A 415 17.80 9.20 9.83
N SER A 416 17.31 8.05 10.26
CA SER A 416 16.48 7.94 11.45
C SER A 416 17.21 7.19 12.57
N ARG A 417 16.56 7.04 13.70
CA ARG A 417 17.06 6.27 14.86
C ARG A 417 17.20 4.77 14.53
N PHE A 418 16.41 4.28 13.60
CA PHE A 418 16.22 2.86 13.30
C PHE A 418 16.73 2.46 11.94
N GLU A 419 16.84 3.41 11.01
CA GLU A 419 17.12 3.18 9.60
C GLU A 419 18.29 4.05 9.17
N GLY A 420 19.13 3.50 8.31
CA GLY A 420 20.34 4.16 7.85
C GLY A 420 20.62 3.96 6.36
N VAL A 421 21.88 4.12 6.01
CA VAL A 421 22.39 4.03 4.63
C VAL A 421 22.08 2.68 3.98
N ARG A 422 22.10 1.57 4.75
CA ARG A 422 21.89 0.22 4.22
C ARG A 422 20.46 0.03 3.72
N GLU A 423 19.50 0.42 4.55
CA GLU A 423 18.08 0.34 4.24
C GLU A 423 17.73 1.28 3.09
N ALA A 424 18.30 2.50 3.10
CA ALA A 424 18.14 3.47 2.01
C ALA A 424 18.69 2.93 0.68
N GLY A 425 19.88 2.34 0.70
CA GLY A 425 20.49 1.74 -0.49
C GLY A 425 19.70 0.56 -1.03
N ALA A 426 19.22 -0.32 -0.15
CA ALA A 426 18.39 -1.46 -0.54
C ALA A 426 17.11 -1.01 -1.26
N LEU A 427 16.42 0.03 -0.75
CA LEU A 427 15.22 0.58 -1.40
C LEU A 427 15.54 1.32 -2.70
N ALA A 428 16.65 2.08 -2.75
CA ALA A 428 17.05 2.81 -3.95
C ALA A 428 17.44 1.88 -5.13
N THR A 429 17.89 0.67 -4.83
CA THR A 429 18.24 -0.36 -5.83
C THR A 429 17.20 -1.48 -5.95
N SER A 430 16.07 -1.34 -5.24
CA SER A 430 14.99 -2.33 -5.28
C SER A 430 14.35 -2.35 -6.67
N PRO A 431 14.11 -3.54 -7.25
CA PRO A 431 13.25 -3.66 -8.42
C PRO A 431 11.81 -3.23 -8.07
N ALA A 432 11.01 -3.00 -9.11
CA ALA A 432 9.58 -2.81 -8.93
C ALA A 432 8.92 -4.06 -8.33
N ASP A 433 7.97 -3.86 -7.43
CA ASP A 433 7.19 -4.97 -6.88
C ASP A 433 6.24 -5.56 -7.94
N PRO A 434 5.96 -6.86 -7.89
CA PRO A 434 4.92 -7.45 -8.74
C PRO A 434 3.53 -7.01 -8.28
N LEU A 435 2.59 -6.99 -9.21
CA LEU A 435 1.16 -6.91 -8.89
C LEU A 435 0.71 -8.24 -8.32
N VAL A 436 0.03 -8.16 -7.18
CA VAL A 436 -0.57 -9.31 -6.50
C VAL A 436 -2.06 -9.08 -6.42
N SER A 437 -2.84 -10.07 -6.81
CA SER A 437 -4.29 -9.99 -6.69
C SER A 437 -4.71 -9.81 -5.24
N GLN A 438 -5.61 -8.87 -5.02
CA GLN A 438 -6.29 -8.68 -3.75
C GLN A 438 -7.73 -9.23 -3.80
N PHE A 439 -8.07 -9.94 -4.88
CA PHE A 439 -9.40 -10.47 -5.13
C PHE A 439 -9.71 -11.59 -4.13
N THR A 440 -10.40 -11.21 -3.08
CA THR A 440 -10.93 -12.16 -2.10
C THR A 440 -12.46 -12.08 -2.14
N PRO A 441 -13.17 -13.14 -2.56
CA PRO A 441 -14.62 -13.14 -2.59
C PRO A 441 -15.18 -12.87 -1.19
N SER A 442 -15.68 -11.64 -0.97
CA SER A 442 -16.38 -11.30 0.27
C SER A 442 -17.83 -11.78 0.21
N TYR A 443 -18.46 -11.98 1.37
CA TYR A 443 -19.88 -12.32 1.43
C TYR A 443 -20.75 -11.30 0.68
N GLY A 444 -20.47 -10.01 0.81
CA GLY A 444 -21.20 -8.95 0.11
C GLY A 444 -21.06 -9.05 -1.41
N MET A 445 -19.86 -9.34 -1.91
CA MET A 445 -19.61 -9.55 -3.33
C MET A 445 -20.36 -10.78 -3.85
N VAL A 446 -20.24 -11.92 -3.15
CA VAL A 446 -20.93 -13.17 -3.54
C VAL A 446 -22.44 -12.96 -3.57
N LEU A 447 -23.01 -12.31 -2.55
CA LEU A 447 -24.44 -11.99 -2.52
C LEU A 447 -24.86 -11.09 -3.68
N ASN A 448 -24.08 -10.06 -4.00
CA ASN A 448 -24.35 -9.19 -5.15
C ASN A 448 -24.30 -9.95 -6.50
N LEU A 449 -23.35 -10.86 -6.64
CA LEU A 449 -23.26 -11.73 -7.83
C LEU A 449 -24.46 -12.66 -7.93
N LEU A 450 -24.85 -13.31 -6.83
CA LEU A 450 -25.98 -14.26 -6.79
C LEU A 450 -27.36 -13.59 -6.91
N GLN A 451 -27.46 -12.28 -6.66
CA GLN A 451 -28.69 -11.53 -6.95
C GLN A 451 -28.90 -11.33 -8.46
N ARG A 452 -27.84 -11.40 -9.28
CA ARG A 452 -27.85 -11.06 -10.71
C ARG A 452 -27.59 -12.25 -11.61
N TYR A 453 -26.80 -13.17 -11.15
CA TYR A 453 -26.32 -14.32 -11.91
C TYR A 453 -26.66 -15.60 -11.19
N ASP A 454 -26.85 -16.66 -11.93
CA ASP A 454 -26.88 -18.00 -11.37
C ASP A 454 -25.51 -18.38 -10.78
N LEU A 455 -25.48 -19.46 -10.02
CA LEU A 455 -24.26 -19.93 -9.35
C LEU A 455 -23.13 -20.23 -10.34
N ALA A 456 -23.45 -20.80 -11.50
CA ALA A 456 -22.47 -21.16 -12.51
C ALA A 456 -21.78 -19.92 -13.07
N LYS A 457 -22.56 -18.88 -13.43
CA LYS A 457 -22.04 -17.61 -13.93
C LYS A 457 -21.30 -16.83 -12.86
N ALA A 458 -21.80 -16.81 -11.62
CA ALA A 458 -21.10 -16.18 -10.50
C ALA A 458 -19.74 -16.85 -10.24
N LYS A 459 -19.66 -18.19 -10.32
CA LYS A 459 -18.42 -18.96 -10.21
C LYS A 459 -17.45 -18.61 -11.36
N GLU A 460 -17.92 -18.60 -12.61
CA GLU A 460 -17.11 -18.21 -13.77
C GLU A 460 -16.46 -16.83 -13.58
N LEU A 461 -17.21 -15.83 -13.08
CA LEU A 461 -16.68 -14.49 -12.84
C LEU A 461 -15.57 -14.49 -11.78
N VAL A 462 -15.72 -15.25 -10.70
CA VAL A 462 -14.68 -15.41 -9.68
C VAL A 462 -13.45 -16.11 -10.25
N GLU A 463 -13.63 -17.10 -11.10
CA GLU A 463 -12.55 -17.82 -11.78
C GLU A 463 -11.77 -16.96 -12.78
N ARG A 464 -12.35 -15.87 -13.26
CA ARG A 464 -11.70 -14.88 -14.15
C ARG A 464 -10.76 -13.92 -13.40
N SER A 465 -10.63 -14.00 -12.08
CA SER A 465 -9.77 -13.09 -11.30
C SER A 465 -8.29 -13.22 -11.67
N PHE A 466 -7.54 -12.14 -11.48
CA PHE A 466 -6.08 -12.13 -11.68
C PHE A 466 -5.36 -13.11 -10.73
N GLY A 467 -5.88 -13.27 -9.51
CA GLY A 467 -5.35 -14.25 -8.56
C GLY A 467 -5.49 -15.69 -9.06
N ARG A 468 -6.64 -16.02 -9.67
CA ARG A 468 -6.83 -17.35 -10.29
C ARG A 468 -5.89 -17.53 -11.48
N TYR A 469 -5.76 -16.51 -12.32
CA TYR A 469 -4.84 -16.52 -13.45
C TYR A 469 -3.39 -16.78 -13.00
N LEU A 470 -2.88 -16.04 -12.01
CA LEU A 470 -1.53 -16.26 -11.48
C LEU A 470 -1.35 -17.67 -10.91
N ALA A 471 -2.34 -18.18 -10.18
CA ALA A 471 -2.30 -19.53 -9.65
C ALA A 471 -2.28 -20.61 -10.75
N THR A 472 -2.91 -20.35 -11.91
CA THR A 472 -2.87 -21.29 -13.04
C THR A 472 -1.53 -21.31 -13.77
N LEU A 473 -0.75 -20.23 -13.74
CA LEU A 473 0.59 -20.21 -14.33
C LEU A 473 1.55 -21.17 -13.62
N ASP A 474 1.41 -21.30 -12.29
CA ASP A 474 2.20 -22.24 -11.49
C ASP A 474 1.70 -23.69 -11.62
N LEU A 475 0.48 -23.88 -12.16
CA LEU A 475 -0.16 -25.18 -12.30
C LEU A 475 -0.12 -25.74 -13.74
N ALA A 476 0.50 -25.05 -14.69
CA ALA A 476 0.53 -25.51 -16.08
C ALA A 476 1.14 -26.93 -16.22
N ASP A 477 2.22 -27.20 -15.49
CA ASP A 477 2.86 -28.51 -15.45
C ASP A 477 1.93 -29.59 -14.81
N ASP A 478 1.12 -29.19 -13.83
CA ASP A 478 0.15 -30.08 -13.18
C ASP A 478 -1.07 -30.33 -14.08
N GLU A 479 -1.53 -29.34 -14.87
CA GLU A 479 -2.62 -29.50 -15.84
C GLU A 479 -2.21 -30.43 -16.98
N ASP A 480 -0.98 -30.32 -17.51
CA ASP A 480 -0.44 -31.26 -18.49
C ASP A 480 -0.35 -32.67 -17.90
N ARG A 481 0.06 -32.80 -16.65
CA ARG A 481 0.10 -34.08 -15.94
C ARG A 481 -1.28 -34.67 -15.70
N ILE A 482 -2.28 -33.84 -15.38
CA ILE A 482 -3.69 -34.26 -15.24
C ILE A 482 -4.23 -34.73 -16.59
N ALA A 483 -3.93 -34.02 -17.68
CA ALA A 483 -4.35 -34.41 -19.02
C ALA A 483 -3.74 -35.78 -19.43
N GLU A 484 -2.44 -35.95 -19.16
CA GLU A 484 -1.74 -37.24 -19.40
C GLU A 484 -2.34 -38.37 -18.57
N LEU A 485 -2.56 -38.17 -17.28
CA LEU A 485 -3.16 -39.16 -16.40
C LEU A 485 -4.60 -39.47 -16.77
N SER A 486 -5.40 -38.50 -17.19
CA SER A 486 -6.76 -38.68 -17.67
C SER A 486 -6.81 -39.53 -18.94
N ALA A 487 -5.86 -39.29 -19.87
CA ALA A 487 -5.73 -40.10 -21.07
C ALA A 487 -5.32 -41.54 -20.75
N GLN A 488 -4.41 -41.75 -19.78
CA GLN A 488 -4.05 -43.08 -19.28
C GLN A 488 -5.25 -43.80 -18.64
N LEU A 489 -6.05 -43.06 -17.87
CA LEU A 489 -7.25 -43.59 -17.20
C LEU A 489 -8.29 -44.01 -18.23
N ALA A 490 -8.58 -43.20 -19.24
CA ALA A 490 -9.47 -43.53 -20.34
C ALA A 490 -9.00 -44.78 -21.14
N SER A 491 -7.66 -44.90 -21.32
CA SER A 491 -7.04 -46.08 -21.95
C SER A 491 -7.22 -47.34 -21.10
N LEU A 492 -7.09 -47.24 -19.78
CA LEU A 492 -7.29 -48.33 -18.83
C LEU A 492 -8.76 -48.72 -18.73
N GLU A 493 -9.68 -47.76 -18.71
CA GLU A 493 -11.13 -47.98 -18.74
C GLU A 493 -11.58 -48.71 -19.99
N SER A 494 -11.00 -48.39 -21.15
CA SER A 494 -11.30 -49.08 -22.41
C SER A 494 -10.72 -50.51 -22.50
N SER A 495 -9.73 -50.84 -21.67
CA SER A 495 -9.03 -52.15 -21.66
C SER A 495 -9.41 -53.05 -20.47
N GLY A 496 -10.16 -52.55 -19.49
CA GLY A 496 -10.47 -53.25 -18.25
C GLY A 496 -11.90 -53.75 -18.19
N GLY A 497 -12.06 -55.09 -18.12
CA GLY A 497 -13.35 -55.69 -17.79
C GLY A 497 -13.73 -55.49 -16.32
N ASP A 498 -15.04 -55.52 -16.07
CA ASP A 498 -15.76 -55.66 -14.78
C ASP A 498 -15.11 -55.09 -13.51
N VAL A 499 -14.80 -53.80 -13.50
CA VAL A 499 -14.55 -53.05 -12.27
C VAL A 499 -15.83 -52.32 -11.90
N PRO A 500 -16.33 -52.38 -10.65
CA PRO A 500 -17.50 -51.63 -10.22
C PRO A 500 -17.16 -50.13 -10.11
N TRP A 501 -17.22 -49.45 -11.25
CA TRP A 501 -16.89 -48.04 -11.37
C TRP A 501 -17.77 -47.12 -10.54
N ASP A 502 -19.03 -47.53 -10.28
CA ASP A 502 -19.97 -46.76 -9.44
C ASP A 502 -19.47 -46.64 -7.99
N ASP A 503 -18.92 -47.73 -7.43
CA ASP A 503 -18.32 -47.70 -6.09
C ASP A 503 -17.04 -46.86 -6.03
N PHE A 504 -16.29 -46.76 -7.11
CA PHE A 504 -15.08 -45.94 -7.21
C PHE A 504 -15.40 -44.44 -7.38
N GLU A 505 -16.45 -44.10 -8.15
CA GLU A 505 -16.92 -42.72 -8.26
C GLU A 505 -17.42 -42.18 -6.92
N ASP A 506 -18.14 -42.98 -6.17
CA ASP A 506 -18.62 -42.61 -4.83
C ASP A 506 -17.47 -42.48 -3.83
N TYR A 507 -16.47 -43.36 -3.89
CA TYR A 507 -15.23 -43.23 -3.11
C TYR A 507 -14.44 -41.93 -3.47
N GLU A 508 -14.31 -41.59 -4.74
CA GLU A 508 -13.63 -40.34 -5.15
C GLU A 508 -14.42 -39.10 -4.75
N LYS A 509 -15.75 -39.10 -4.80
CA LYS A 509 -16.61 -38.03 -4.29
C LYS A 509 -16.44 -37.86 -2.78
N ASP A 510 -16.46 -38.96 -2.03
CA ASP A 510 -16.27 -38.89 -0.58
C ASP A 510 -14.85 -38.49 -0.17
N ARG A 511 -13.86 -38.95 -0.92
CA ARG A 511 -12.46 -38.51 -0.74
C ARG A 511 -12.26 -37.01 -1.05
N GLY A 512 -12.93 -36.51 -2.09
CA GLY A 512 -12.97 -35.09 -2.44
C GLY A 512 -13.61 -34.25 -1.34
N ARG A 513 -14.76 -34.71 -0.82
CA ARG A 513 -15.50 -34.10 0.29
C ARG A 513 -14.67 -34.06 1.58
N LEU A 514 -14.02 -35.13 1.94
CA LEU A 514 -13.13 -35.21 3.09
C LEU A 514 -11.92 -34.25 2.97
N ARG A 515 -11.38 -34.09 1.77
CA ARG A 515 -10.29 -33.12 1.55
C ARG A 515 -10.77 -31.68 1.75
N GLU A 516 -11.93 -31.34 1.25
CA GLU A 516 -12.52 -30.00 1.39
C GLU A 516 -12.92 -29.71 2.83
N GLU A 517 -13.51 -30.67 3.53
CA GLU A 517 -13.83 -30.57 4.95
C GLU A 517 -12.56 -30.36 5.81
N ARG A 518 -11.47 -31.08 5.53
CA ARG A 518 -10.18 -30.88 6.20
C ARG A 518 -9.58 -29.50 5.91
N ARG A 519 -9.78 -28.97 4.70
CA ARG A 519 -9.36 -27.62 4.34
C ARG A 519 -10.16 -26.57 5.10
N LEU A 520 -11.48 -26.71 5.13
CA LEU A 520 -12.38 -25.81 5.86
C LEU A 520 -12.10 -25.84 7.37
N LEU A 521 -11.85 -27.01 7.93
CA LEU A 521 -11.45 -27.16 9.33
C LEU A 521 -10.17 -26.41 9.65
N ARG A 522 -9.14 -26.47 8.80
CA ARG A 522 -7.90 -25.70 9.00
C ARG A 522 -8.15 -24.19 8.97
N ILE A 523 -8.99 -23.72 8.04
CA ILE A 523 -9.35 -22.29 7.95
C ILE A 523 -10.10 -21.84 9.20
N LEU A 524 -11.08 -22.64 9.67
CA LEU A 524 -11.84 -22.34 10.87
C LEU A 524 -10.97 -22.37 12.13
N GLN A 525 -10.04 -23.33 12.22
CA GLN A 525 -9.05 -23.39 13.30
C GLN A 525 -8.17 -22.14 13.32
N GLN A 526 -7.65 -21.72 12.16
CA GLN A 526 -6.83 -20.52 12.07
C GLN A 526 -7.62 -19.25 12.44
N GLN A 527 -8.85 -19.12 11.98
CA GLN A 527 -9.72 -17.99 12.34
C GLN A 527 -10.07 -17.98 13.84
N ALA A 528 -10.32 -19.14 14.42
CA ALA A 528 -10.58 -19.26 15.84
C ALA A 528 -9.35 -18.88 16.68
N GLU A 529 -8.14 -19.31 16.27
CA GLU A 529 -6.88 -18.92 16.91
C GLU A 529 -6.64 -17.40 16.82
N GLU A 530 -6.90 -16.79 15.67
CA GLU A 530 -6.76 -15.33 15.48
C GLU A 530 -7.76 -14.55 16.34
N THR A 531 -9.01 -15.02 16.44
CA THR A 531 -10.05 -14.39 17.27
C THR A 531 -9.71 -14.49 18.74
N LEU A 532 -9.31 -15.67 19.21
CA LEU A 532 -8.90 -15.91 20.59
C LEU A 532 -7.66 -15.08 20.96
N ALA A 533 -6.67 -14.98 20.07
CA ALA A 533 -5.50 -14.14 20.30
C ALA A 533 -5.87 -12.66 20.43
N HIS A 534 -6.85 -12.21 19.66
CA HIS A 534 -7.34 -10.82 19.75
C HIS A 534 -8.12 -10.57 21.06
N GLU A 535 -9.04 -11.44 21.44
CA GLU A 535 -9.80 -11.36 22.70
C GLU A 535 -8.88 -11.42 23.90
N LEU A 536 -7.89 -12.32 23.88
CA LEU A 536 -6.90 -12.44 24.93
C LEU A 536 -6.06 -11.15 25.06
N THR A 537 -5.66 -10.56 23.95
CA THR A 537 -4.92 -9.30 23.94
C THR A 537 -5.73 -8.15 24.53
N LEU A 538 -7.04 -8.09 24.26
CA LEU A 538 -7.94 -7.11 24.86
C LEU A 538 -8.12 -7.36 26.37
N ALA A 539 -8.31 -8.60 26.77
CA ALA A 539 -8.45 -8.97 28.20
C ALA A 539 -7.20 -8.60 29.03
N LEU A 540 -6.01 -8.74 28.45
CA LEU A 540 -4.75 -8.39 29.10
C LEU A 540 -4.60 -6.87 29.36
N GLN A 541 -5.34 -6.00 28.69
CA GLN A 541 -5.37 -4.58 29.05
C GLN A 541 -5.93 -4.35 30.45
N PHE A 542 -6.89 -5.18 30.86
CA PHE A 542 -7.57 -5.07 32.15
C PHE A 542 -6.97 -6.00 33.23
N ALA A 543 -6.07 -6.93 32.86
CA ALA A 543 -5.40 -7.77 33.82
C ALA A 543 -4.60 -6.93 34.84
N SER A 544 -4.69 -7.24 36.13
CA SER A 544 -3.94 -6.55 37.18
C SER A 544 -2.54 -7.14 37.36
N GLU A 545 -1.65 -6.41 38.01
CA GLU A 545 -0.39 -6.93 38.49
C GLU A 545 -0.62 -8.14 39.43
N GLY A 546 0.21 -9.16 39.33
CA GLY A 546 -0.01 -10.42 40.02
C GLY A 546 -0.85 -11.45 39.28
N THR A 547 -1.44 -11.10 38.13
CA THR A 547 -2.22 -12.05 37.31
C THR A 547 -1.32 -13.12 36.71
N LEU A 548 -1.78 -14.38 36.78
CA LEU A 548 -1.10 -15.53 36.22
C LEU A 548 -1.41 -15.67 34.73
N VAL A 549 -0.39 -15.96 33.93
CA VAL A 549 -0.47 -16.12 32.48
C VAL A 549 0.39 -17.30 32.03
N SER A 550 0.03 -17.91 30.91
CA SER A 550 0.91 -18.82 30.18
C SER A 550 1.46 -18.12 28.96
N VAL A 551 2.78 -18.07 28.82
CA VAL A 551 3.48 -17.35 27.76
C VAL A 551 4.23 -18.29 26.83
N LYS A 552 4.28 -17.96 25.53
CA LYS A 552 5.06 -18.70 24.52
C LYS A 552 5.89 -17.70 23.74
N ALA A 553 7.21 -17.82 23.87
CA ALA A 553 8.14 -16.93 23.19
C ALA A 553 9.36 -17.71 22.66
N PRO A 554 9.98 -17.27 21.54
CA PRO A 554 11.18 -17.90 20.99
C PRO A 554 12.31 -18.03 22.00
N GLN A 555 12.44 -17.03 22.88
CA GLN A 555 13.46 -16.96 23.94
C GLN A 555 13.26 -18.05 25.01
N LEU A 556 12.03 -18.51 25.21
CA LEU A 556 11.66 -19.62 26.09
C LEU A 556 11.64 -20.96 25.34
N ARG A 557 12.45 -21.07 24.27
CA ARG A 557 12.54 -22.27 23.40
C ARG A 557 11.21 -22.70 22.81
N GLY A 558 10.26 -21.75 22.65
CA GLY A 558 8.93 -22.01 22.09
C GLY A 558 8.03 -22.87 22.98
N ARG A 559 8.40 -23.14 24.24
CA ARG A 559 7.57 -23.87 25.20
C ARG A 559 6.55 -22.93 25.84
N VAL A 560 5.38 -23.48 26.15
CA VAL A 560 4.40 -22.79 27.00
C VAL A 560 4.95 -22.77 28.43
N THR A 561 5.19 -21.56 28.93
CA THR A 561 5.83 -21.33 30.23
C THR A 561 4.89 -20.54 31.13
N PRO A 562 4.54 -21.02 32.31
CA PRO A 562 3.77 -20.26 33.29
C PRO A 562 4.54 -19.06 33.79
N ALA A 563 3.84 -17.94 33.95
CA ALA A 563 4.43 -16.71 34.43
C ALA A 563 3.41 -15.86 35.21
N VAL A 564 3.88 -14.89 35.96
CA VAL A 564 3.06 -13.87 36.61
C VAL A 564 3.39 -12.51 36.01
N VAL A 565 2.38 -11.71 35.73
CA VAL A 565 2.52 -10.32 35.29
C VAL A 565 2.92 -9.46 36.50
N VAL A 566 4.12 -8.88 36.45
CA VAL A 566 4.62 -8.05 37.58
C VAL A 566 4.36 -6.56 37.28
N GLU A 567 4.54 -6.13 36.06
CA GLU A 567 4.36 -4.74 35.66
C GLU A 567 3.92 -4.64 34.21
N LYS A 568 3.13 -3.58 33.90
CA LYS A 568 2.77 -3.20 32.54
C LYS A 568 3.59 -2.01 32.10
N VAL A 569 4.50 -2.24 31.17
CA VAL A 569 5.41 -1.21 30.65
C VAL A 569 4.81 -0.58 29.38
N GLN A 570 4.78 0.73 29.32
CA GLN A 570 4.27 1.43 28.14
C GLN A 570 5.21 1.21 26.93
N GLY A 571 4.75 0.47 25.94
CA GLY A 571 5.47 0.23 24.67
C GLY A 571 5.18 1.30 23.62
N SER A 572 5.83 1.16 22.46
CA SER A 572 5.55 1.99 21.28
C SER A 572 4.24 1.64 20.54
N GLY A 573 3.60 0.54 20.95
CA GLY A 573 2.36 0.01 20.35
C GLY A 573 1.08 0.47 21.03
N GLN A 574 -0.05 -0.02 20.53
CA GLN A 574 -1.39 0.23 21.09
C GLN A 574 -1.57 -0.51 22.43
N PHE A 575 -0.88 -1.63 22.62
CA PHE A 575 -0.95 -2.47 23.81
C PHE A 575 0.33 -2.36 24.64
N PRO A 576 0.23 -2.45 25.97
CA PRO A 576 1.41 -2.45 26.83
C PRO A 576 2.27 -3.69 26.60
N LEU A 577 3.52 -3.58 26.98
CA LEU A 577 4.41 -4.73 27.17
C LEU A 577 4.21 -5.26 28.60
N LEU A 578 4.26 -6.57 28.75
CA LEU A 578 4.11 -7.24 30.02
C LEU A 578 5.49 -7.66 30.53
N LEU A 579 5.88 -7.14 31.68
CA LEU A 579 7.03 -7.62 32.41
C LEU A 579 6.58 -8.80 33.28
N CYS A 580 7.07 -9.98 32.93
CA CYS A 580 6.67 -11.23 33.56
C CYS A 580 7.83 -11.90 34.27
N LEU A 581 7.52 -12.62 35.34
CA LEU A 581 8.42 -13.54 36.01
C LEU A 581 7.90 -14.98 35.81
N THR A 582 8.75 -15.85 35.25
CA THR A 582 8.39 -17.24 34.96
C THR A 582 8.55 -18.15 36.21
N ASP A 583 7.99 -19.34 36.17
CA ASP A 583 8.14 -20.40 37.14
C ASP A 583 9.59 -20.89 37.32
N GLU A 584 10.47 -20.65 36.33
CA GLU A 584 11.91 -20.92 36.37
C GLU A 584 12.75 -19.75 36.94
N ASN A 585 12.12 -18.76 37.56
CA ASN A 585 12.75 -17.54 38.08
C ASN A 585 13.49 -16.73 37.00
N VAL A 586 12.87 -16.56 35.83
CA VAL A 586 13.40 -15.78 34.71
C VAL A 586 12.49 -14.59 34.42
N TRP A 587 13.10 -13.40 34.43
CA TRP A 587 12.44 -12.17 34.03
C TRP A 587 12.40 -12.03 32.50
N ILE A 588 11.26 -11.69 31.97
CA ILE A 588 11.08 -11.48 30.53
C ILE A 588 10.08 -10.35 30.25
N LEU A 589 10.37 -9.51 29.27
CA LEU A 589 9.49 -8.47 28.79
C LEU A 589 8.88 -8.89 27.45
N LEU A 590 7.57 -9.08 27.42
CA LEU A 590 6.83 -9.67 26.30
C LEU A 590 5.72 -8.76 25.79
N PRO A 591 5.41 -8.78 24.47
CA PRO A 591 4.16 -8.21 23.99
C PRO A 591 2.96 -9.08 24.39
N CYS A 592 1.76 -8.49 24.48
CA CYS A 592 0.53 -9.22 24.80
C CYS A 592 0.28 -10.42 23.86
N SER A 593 0.74 -10.35 22.61
CA SER A 593 0.62 -11.44 21.63
C SER A 593 1.46 -12.69 21.97
N ALA A 594 2.38 -12.62 22.92
CA ALA A 594 3.15 -13.77 23.41
C ALA A 594 2.42 -14.55 24.52
N VAL A 595 1.31 -14.04 25.03
CA VAL A 595 0.48 -14.74 26.01
C VAL A 595 -0.48 -15.68 25.27
N VAL A 596 -0.49 -16.94 25.65
CA VAL A 596 -1.35 -17.99 25.07
C VAL A 596 -2.53 -18.33 25.96
N SER A 597 -2.47 -18.05 27.25
CA SER A 597 -3.59 -18.21 28.18
C SER A 597 -3.53 -17.18 29.31
N LEU A 598 -4.68 -16.66 29.69
CA LEU A 598 -4.87 -15.76 30.84
C LEU A 598 -5.66 -16.53 31.92
N HIS A 599 -5.10 -16.62 33.13
CA HIS A 599 -5.69 -17.35 34.23
C HIS A 599 -6.34 -16.38 35.23
N ALA A 600 -7.29 -15.57 34.74
CA ALA A 600 -7.96 -14.53 35.54
C ALA A 600 -8.82 -15.10 36.69
N GLU A 601 -9.20 -16.36 36.63
CA GLU A 601 -9.96 -17.07 37.67
C GLU A 601 -9.11 -17.49 38.86
N LEU A 602 -7.76 -17.47 38.72
CA LEU A 602 -6.85 -17.79 39.81
C LEU A 602 -6.56 -16.52 40.63
N SER A 603 -6.29 -16.72 41.91
CA SER A 603 -5.95 -15.62 42.81
C SER A 603 -4.65 -14.94 42.36
N CYS A 604 -4.68 -13.60 42.26
CA CYS A 604 -3.48 -12.82 41.97
C CYS A 604 -2.41 -13.02 43.03
N LEU A 605 -1.15 -13.14 42.60
CA LEU A 605 -0.01 -13.22 43.50
C LEU A 605 0.42 -11.79 43.91
N GLN A 606 0.93 -11.66 45.16
CA GLN A 606 1.43 -10.36 45.63
C GLN A 606 2.80 -10.08 44.99
N VAL A 607 2.87 -9.03 44.17
CA VAL A 607 4.10 -8.64 43.44
C VAL A 607 4.67 -7.29 43.92
N SER A 608 3.97 -6.59 44.80
CA SER A 608 4.27 -5.20 45.23
C SER A 608 5.57 -5.03 46.01
N GLN A 609 6.26 -6.10 46.38
CA GLN A 609 7.54 -6.06 47.12
C GLN A 609 8.76 -6.34 46.26
N LEU A 610 8.60 -6.56 44.96
CA LEU A 610 9.69 -6.87 44.06
C LEU A 610 10.18 -5.63 43.34
N GLU A 611 11.49 -5.44 43.29
CA GLU A 611 12.12 -4.49 42.38
C GLU A 611 12.42 -5.16 41.04
N PRO A 612 11.59 -4.91 39.99
CA PRO A 612 11.82 -5.53 38.71
C PRO A 612 13.08 -4.98 38.02
N PRO A 613 13.86 -5.82 37.32
CA PRO A 613 15.01 -5.36 36.58
C PRO A 613 14.59 -4.56 35.35
N GLU A 614 15.30 -3.50 35.01
CA GLU A 614 15.12 -2.81 33.71
C GLU A 614 15.46 -3.78 32.57
N LEU A 615 14.44 -4.23 31.82
CA LEU A 615 14.59 -5.06 30.63
C LEU A 615 14.28 -4.24 29.37
N ARG A 616 15.03 -4.50 28.30
CA ARG A 616 14.78 -3.88 26.99
C ARG A 616 13.84 -4.74 26.16
N HIS A 617 12.98 -4.08 25.41
CA HIS A 617 12.19 -4.77 24.39
C HIS A 617 13.12 -5.41 23.35
N GLY A 618 13.00 -6.73 23.13
CA GLY A 618 13.82 -7.46 22.16
C GLY A 618 14.33 -8.83 22.64
N GLY A 619 13.81 -9.34 23.76
CA GLY A 619 14.05 -10.73 24.18
C GLY A 619 15.23 -10.93 25.14
N GLU A 620 15.57 -9.92 25.90
CA GLU A 620 16.53 -10.08 26.99
C GLU A 620 15.89 -10.92 28.10
N LEU A 621 16.52 -12.06 28.44
CA LEU A 621 16.19 -12.87 29.60
C LEU A 621 17.13 -12.50 30.76
N ARG A 622 16.59 -12.33 31.97
CA ARG A 622 17.39 -12.17 33.18
C ARG A 622 16.98 -13.17 34.26
N HIS A 623 17.92 -13.87 34.79
CA HIS A 623 17.67 -14.71 35.97
C HIS A 623 17.38 -13.83 37.19
N GLY A 624 16.34 -14.21 37.92
CA GLY A 624 15.94 -13.54 39.13
C GLY A 624 16.94 -13.80 40.30
N ASN A 625 16.74 -13.05 41.37
CA ASN A 625 17.50 -13.16 42.60
C ASN A 625 16.76 -14.07 43.64
N GLN A 626 17.20 -14.07 44.87
CA GLN A 626 16.61 -14.88 45.93
C GLN A 626 15.21 -14.38 46.33
N GLU A 627 14.93 -13.06 46.18
CA GLU A 627 13.64 -12.46 46.50
C GLU A 627 12.57 -12.84 45.45
N SER A 628 12.91 -12.78 44.16
CA SER A 628 12.02 -13.22 43.09
C SER A 628 11.83 -14.74 43.04
N GLY A 629 12.80 -15.51 43.61
CA GLY A 629 12.74 -16.97 43.68
C GLY A 629 11.54 -17.50 44.47
N GLY A 630 11.14 -16.79 45.54
CA GLY A 630 9.94 -17.14 46.31
C GLY A 630 8.66 -17.05 45.49
N LEU A 631 8.53 -15.99 44.68
CA LEU A 631 7.38 -15.80 43.79
C LEU A 631 7.39 -16.79 42.62
N ALA A 632 8.55 -17.07 42.04
CA ALA A 632 8.70 -18.10 41.01
C ALA A 632 8.27 -19.49 41.48
N LEU A 633 8.60 -19.86 42.73
CA LEU A 633 8.12 -21.09 43.35
C LEU A 633 6.61 -21.12 43.56
N ALA A 634 5.99 -19.96 43.88
CA ALA A 634 4.54 -19.84 43.97
C ALA A 634 3.91 -20.04 42.59
N VAL A 635 4.45 -19.41 41.53
CA VAL A 635 4.01 -19.63 40.12
C VAL A 635 4.13 -21.09 39.74
N ALA A 636 5.26 -21.75 40.01
CA ALA A 636 5.49 -23.16 39.72
C ALA A 636 4.51 -24.08 40.49
N SER A 637 4.16 -23.72 41.72
CA SER A 637 3.17 -24.46 42.51
C SER A 637 1.75 -24.35 41.91
N MET A 638 1.37 -23.13 41.53
CA MET A 638 0.08 -22.88 40.85
C MET A 638 0.04 -23.56 39.50
N ALA A 639 1.10 -23.48 38.71
CA ALA A 639 1.23 -24.12 37.41
C ALA A 639 1.00 -25.64 37.47
N ARG A 640 1.54 -26.32 38.46
CA ARG A 640 1.34 -27.77 38.68
C ARG A 640 -0.08 -28.12 39.12
N ARG A 641 -0.73 -27.25 39.91
CA ARG A 641 -2.12 -27.49 40.37
C ARG A 641 -3.16 -27.28 39.29
N HIS A 642 -2.91 -26.38 38.36
CA HIS A 642 -3.88 -25.91 37.38
C HIS A 642 -3.47 -26.18 35.91
N ASP A 643 -2.47 -27.02 35.70
CA ASP A 643 -1.94 -27.42 34.38
C ASP A 643 -1.72 -26.24 33.42
N MET A 644 -0.96 -25.23 33.90
CA MET A 644 -0.71 -24.01 33.11
C MET A 644 0.35 -24.20 32.01
N HIS A 645 0.92 -25.38 31.86
CA HIS A 645 1.86 -25.72 30.80
C HIS A 645 1.16 -26.12 29.51
N THR A 646 -0.13 -26.46 29.60
CA THR A 646 -0.99 -26.76 28.45
C THR A 646 -1.86 -25.54 28.15
N PRO A 647 -1.95 -25.08 26.88
CA PRO A 647 -2.90 -24.02 26.52
C PRO A 647 -4.33 -24.47 26.87
N ARG A 648 -5.12 -23.64 27.54
CA ARG A 648 -6.50 -24.02 27.95
C ARG A 648 -7.48 -24.23 26.79
N TYR A 649 -7.10 -23.86 25.59
CA TYR A 649 -7.90 -23.99 24.37
C TYR A 649 -7.08 -24.79 23.35
N ASP A 650 -7.11 -26.11 23.48
CA ASP A 650 -6.72 -27.02 22.42
C ASP A 650 -7.97 -27.34 21.57
N LEU A 651 -8.29 -26.44 20.65
CA LEU A 651 -9.32 -26.65 19.64
C LEU A 651 -9.05 -27.90 18.80
N ALA A 652 -7.79 -28.32 18.68
CA ALA A 652 -7.42 -29.56 18.00
C ALA A 652 -7.95 -30.80 18.73
N GLY A 653 -8.01 -30.77 20.06
CA GLY A 653 -8.56 -31.86 20.88
C GLY A 653 -10.09 -31.99 20.76
N GLU A 654 -10.82 -30.86 20.72
CA GLU A 654 -12.29 -30.88 20.55
C GLU A 654 -12.70 -31.28 19.14
N VAL A 655 -11.94 -30.86 18.13
CA VAL A 655 -12.19 -31.21 16.73
C VAL A 655 -11.87 -32.70 16.46
N GLN A 656 -10.80 -33.25 17.06
CA GLN A 656 -10.54 -34.69 16.98
C GLN A 656 -11.60 -35.54 17.65
N ALA A 657 -12.25 -35.03 18.69
CA ALA A 657 -13.36 -35.74 19.35
C ALA A 657 -14.63 -35.73 18.48
N GLN A 658 -14.87 -34.72 17.66
CA GLN A 658 -15.98 -34.68 16.70
C GLN A 658 -15.71 -35.51 15.44
N ASP A 659 -14.46 -35.61 14.96
CA ASP A 659 -14.06 -36.48 13.84
C ASP A 659 -14.24 -37.98 14.13
N LEU A 660 -14.33 -38.39 15.40
CA LEU A 660 -14.59 -39.76 15.82
C LEU A 660 -16.09 -40.09 15.93
N LEU A 661 -16.96 -39.09 15.76
CA LEU A 661 -18.44 -39.25 15.82
C LEU A 661 -19.14 -39.12 14.45
N VAL A 662 -18.41 -38.89 13.37
CA VAL A 662 -18.83 -38.92 11.98
C VAL A 662 -18.14 -40.07 11.27
#